data_ad381166d408cb03485866f3136a3ece
#
_entry.id   ad381166d408cb03485866f3136a3ece
#
_cell.length_a   1.000
_cell.length_b   1.000
_cell.length_c   1.000
_cell.angle_alpha   90.00
_cell.angle_beta   90.00
_cell.angle_gamma   90.00
#
_symmetry.space_group_name_H-M   'P 1'
#
loop_
_entity.id
_entity.type
_entity.pdbx_description
1 polymer ?
#
loop_
_entity_poly.entity_id
_entity_poly.type
_entity_poly.pdbx_seq_one_letter_code
_entity_poly.pdbx_strand_id
1 'polypeptide(L)'
;VSQEAWQGFVGGNWEHEIDVRDFIQKNYTPYDGDESFLAGPTESTTKLWNEVLDLFQQEREAGGVLDMDTDLVSTIVSHPAGYIDQPLEKIVGLQTEKPLKRALMVNGGIRMAVAACKQNGYEVDPEIVNIYTNYRKTHNAGVFDCYTPEMRACRHSHIITGLPDAYGRGRIIGDYRRVALYGVDRLIEEKKAEHAGTQKTMNEATIRHREELAEQIRALQELAQLGKIYGFDISRPAASFQEAVQWLYFGYLAAVKEQNGAAMSIGRNSTFLDIYAERDLKAGKICEAEAQEIIDHLVMKLRMVKFARTPEYNELFSGDPQWVTESIGGMGVDGRSMVTKTAFRYLHTLENMGTSPEPNLTVLWSTRLPEAFKRYCAKISITTSSIQYENDDLMRVYHGDDYAIACCVSSMRIGKEMQFFGARANLAKCLLYAINGGRDEKTGEQVGPKFRPVEGDYLDYDDVVSKYRDMMQWLAEVYVNSLNIIHYMHDKYCYERLQMALHDEHVHRWFATGIAGLSVVADSLSAIKYAKVKVVRDETGLVTDYQVEGDFPKYGNDDDRVDQIAHDVVEVFMKYVRETDTYRNSVPTTSILTITSNVVYGNATGNTPDGRRAGEPFAPGANPMHRRDTHGAVASLASVAKLPFKDAQDGISNTFSIVPGALGKDGEVMFGELDLDALGVDVDIQIENPAPDCGCC
;
A
#
# COMPACT_ATOMS: atom_id res chain seq x y z
N VAL A 1 33.74 5.91 -16.43
CA VAL A 1 32.57 5.06 -16.68
C VAL A 1 31.27 5.84 -16.43
N SER A 2 31.14 6.55 -15.30
CA SER A 2 29.94 7.34 -15.00
C SER A 2 29.74 8.51 -15.99
N GLN A 3 30.81 9.17 -16.44
CA GLN A 3 30.73 10.30 -17.38
C GLN A 3 30.16 9.90 -18.74
N GLU A 4 30.45 8.70 -19.22
CA GLU A 4 29.92 8.20 -20.50
C GLU A 4 28.42 7.88 -20.39
N ALA A 5 27.98 7.26 -19.30
CA ALA A 5 26.58 6.93 -19.05
C ALA A 5 25.72 8.20 -18.86
N TRP A 6 26.27 9.26 -18.28
CA TRP A 6 25.60 10.55 -18.03
C TRP A 6 25.68 11.53 -19.19
N GLN A 7 26.29 11.14 -20.28
CA GLN A 7 26.42 12.02 -21.45
C GLN A 7 25.04 12.45 -21.97
N GLY A 8 24.90 13.78 -22.16
CA GLY A 8 23.67 14.40 -22.63
C GLY A 8 22.74 14.86 -21.51
N PHE A 9 23.05 14.58 -20.26
CA PHE A 9 22.31 15.11 -19.10
C PHE A 9 22.90 16.43 -18.60
N VAL A 10 22.02 17.30 -18.06
CA VAL A 10 22.42 18.52 -17.38
C VAL A 10 22.95 18.16 -15.99
N GLY A 11 24.16 18.60 -15.68
CA GLY A 11 24.81 18.35 -14.40
C GLY A 11 24.17 19.09 -13.22
N GLY A 12 24.49 18.65 -12.01
CA GLY A 12 23.98 19.25 -10.79
C GLY A 12 24.58 18.59 -9.54
N ASN A 13 23.94 18.82 -8.39
CA ASN A 13 24.35 18.20 -7.13
C ASN A 13 24.32 16.67 -7.23
N TRP A 14 23.37 16.12 -7.99
CA TRP A 14 23.23 14.68 -8.24
C TRP A 14 24.50 13.99 -8.77
N GLU A 15 25.43 14.71 -9.39
CA GLU A 15 26.70 14.13 -9.85
C GLU A 15 27.67 13.86 -8.69
N HIS A 16 27.53 14.59 -7.59
CA HIS A 16 28.45 14.58 -6.45
C HIS A 16 27.88 13.85 -5.22
N GLU A 17 26.59 13.89 -5.04
CA GLU A 17 25.85 13.24 -3.95
C GLU A 17 24.66 12.45 -4.49
N ILE A 18 24.08 11.57 -3.68
CA ILE A 18 22.90 10.80 -4.07
C ILE A 18 21.66 11.72 -3.99
N ASP A 19 21.28 12.31 -5.11
CA ASP A 19 20.12 13.20 -5.23
C ASP A 19 19.37 12.97 -6.55
N VAL A 20 18.49 11.99 -6.56
CA VAL A 20 17.65 11.65 -7.73
C VAL A 20 16.69 12.81 -8.05
N ARG A 21 16.20 13.52 -7.03
CA ARG A 21 15.30 14.65 -7.25
C ARG A 21 15.99 15.78 -8.02
N ASP A 22 17.24 16.17 -7.66
CA ASP A 22 17.99 17.19 -8.39
C ASP A 22 18.21 16.77 -9.86
N PHE A 23 18.52 15.49 -10.10
CA PHE A 23 18.63 14.95 -11.46
C PHE A 23 17.32 15.13 -12.24
N ILE A 24 16.18 14.75 -11.66
CA ILE A 24 14.88 14.90 -12.31
C ILE A 24 14.60 16.36 -12.61
N GLN A 25 14.68 17.24 -11.63
CA GLN A 25 14.32 18.65 -11.77
C GLN A 25 15.13 19.37 -12.85
N LYS A 26 16.37 18.95 -13.09
CA LYS A 26 17.26 19.53 -14.10
C LYS A 26 17.11 18.94 -15.50
N ASN A 27 16.58 17.72 -15.61
CA ASN A 27 16.66 16.97 -16.86
C ASN A 27 15.31 16.61 -17.46
N TYR A 28 14.20 16.58 -16.71
CA TYR A 28 12.92 16.23 -17.31
C TYR A 28 12.33 17.38 -18.12
N THR A 29 11.52 17.03 -19.11
CA THR A 29 10.75 17.97 -19.92
C THR A 29 9.27 17.66 -19.74
N PRO A 30 8.46 18.57 -19.19
CA PRO A 30 7.02 18.40 -19.15
C PRO A 30 6.44 18.16 -20.55
N TYR A 31 5.44 17.29 -20.61
CA TYR A 31 4.71 17.01 -21.84
C TYR A 31 3.25 17.44 -21.70
N ASP A 32 2.80 18.33 -22.56
CA ASP A 32 1.44 18.90 -22.61
C ASP A 32 0.66 18.48 -23.86
N GLY A 33 1.25 17.62 -24.69
CA GLY A 33 0.61 17.03 -25.87
C GLY A 33 -0.35 15.88 -25.53
N ASP A 34 -0.93 15.31 -26.55
CA ASP A 34 -1.89 14.20 -26.45
C ASP A 34 -1.24 12.83 -26.63
N GLU A 35 -2.07 11.78 -26.64
CA GLU A 35 -1.68 10.38 -26.76
C GLU A 35 -1.30 9.93 -28.19
N SER A 36 -1.27 10.81 -29.17
CA SER A 36 -1.07 10.44 -30.58
C SER A 36 0.29 9.80 -30.92
N PHE A 37 1.30 9.96 -30.05
CA PHE A 37 2.61 9.34 -30.19
C PHE A 37 2.64 7.87 -29.75
N LEU A 38 1.64 7.40 -28.99
CA LEU A 38 1.61 6.07 -28.42
C LEU A 38 1.58 4.99 -29.49
N ALA A 39 2.30 3.92 -29.28
CA ALA A 39 2.33 2.76 -30.13
C ALA A 39 1.54 1.59 -29.57
N GLY A 40 0.89 0.83 -30.42
CA GLY A 40 0.26 -0.44 -30.05
C GLY A 40 1.29 -1.48 -29.58
N PRO A 41 0.85 -2.63 -29.07
CA PRO A 41 1.75 -3.68 -28.61
C PRO A 41 2.57 -4.23 -29.78
N THR A 42 3.86 -4.47 -29.55
CA THR A 42 4.70 -5.17 -30.51
C THR A 42 4.32 -6.66 -30.61
N GLU A 43 4.80 -7.34 -31.63
CA GLU A 43 4.62 -8.78 -31.77
C GLU A 43 5.22 -9.54 -30.57
N SER A 44 6.35 -9.07 -30.07
CA SER A 44 7.01 -9.62 -28.86
C SER A 44 6.15 -9.44 -27.61
N THR A 45 5.63 -8.22 -27.36
CA THR A 45 4.70 -7.96 -26.25
C THR A 45 3.47 -8.87 -26.34
N THR A 46 2.86 -8.97 -27.52
CA THR A 46 1.66 -9.80 -27.70
C THR A 46 1.91 -11.29 -27.44
N LYS A 47 3.02 -11.83 -27.95
CA LYS A 47 3.38 -13.23 -27.71
C LYS A 47 3.65 -13.54 -26.24
N LEU A 48 4.48 -12.72 -25.59
CA LEU A 48 4.81 -12.89 -24.16
C LEU A 48 3.55 -12.75 -23.29
N TRP A 49 2.71 -11.76 -23.58
CA TRP A 49 1.50 -11.55 -22.79
C TRP A 49 0.50 -12.69 -22.93
N ASN A 50 0.33 -13.25 -24.13
CA ASN A 50 -0.51 -14.44 -24.34
C ASN A 50 0.01 -15.65 -23.55
N GLU A 51 1.33 -15.86 -23.50
CA GLU A 51 1.94 -16.92 -22.71
C GLU A 51 1.68 -16.71 -21.20
N VAL A 52 1.79 -15.48 -20.71
CA VAL A 52 1.49 -15.14 -19.31
C VAL A 52 0.00 -15.34 -19.00
N LEU A 53 -0.91 -14.97 -19.90
CA LEU A 53 -2.34 -15.23 -19.75
C LEU A 53 -2.66 -16.72 -19.67
N ASP A 54 -2.02 -17.53 -20.50
CA ASP A 54 -2.17 -18.99 -20.45
C ASP A 54 -1.67 -19.55 -19.11
N LEU A 55 -0.57 -19.03 -18.58
CA LEU A 55 -0.05 -19.41 -17.27
C LEU A 55 -1.01 -18.97 -16.13
N PHE A 56 -1.60 -17.80 -16.20
CA PHE A 56 -2.63 -17.36 -15.22
C PHE A 56 -3.88 -18.24 -15.28
N GLN A 57 -4.27 -18.69 -16.47
CA GLN A 57 -5.39 -19.61 -16.62
C GLN A 57 -5.07 -20.98 -15.98
N GLN A 58 -3.88 -21.52 -16.23
CA GLN A 58 -3.41 -22.75 -15.60
C GLN A 58 -3.34 -22.61 -14.07
N GLU A 59 -2.87 -21.47 -13.56
CA GLU A 59 -2.82 -21.18 -12.12
C GLU A 59 -4.22 -21.18 -11.50
N ARG A 60 -5.20 -20.59 -12.17
CA ARG A 60 -6.61 -20.61 -11.75
C ARG A 60 -7.16 -22.03 -11.72
N GLU A 61 -6.91 -22.82 -12.75
CA GLU A 61 -7.34 -24.22 -12.84
C GLU A 61 -6.67 -25.11 -11.79
N ALA A 62 -5.44 -24.77 -11.38
CA ALA A 62 -4.71 -25.43 -10.30
C ALA A 62 -5.19 -25.03 -8.89
N GLY A 63 -6.11 -24.06 -8.77
CA GLY A 63 -6.65 -23.60 -7.48
C GLY A 63 -5.91 -22.42 -6.88
N GLY A 64 -5.12 -21.68 -7.66
CA GLY A 64 -4.49 -20.40 -7.29
C GLY A 64 -2.97 -20.42 -7.15
N VAL A 65 -2.34 -21.60 -7.13
CA VAL A 65 -0.87 -21.75 -7.15
C VAL A 65 -0.46 -22.84 -8.13
N LEU A 66 0.38 -22.49 -9.09
CA LEU A 66 0.83 -23.42 -10.14
C LEU A 66 2.01 -24.28 -9.68
N ASP A 67 2.98 -23.68 -8.98
CA ASP A 67 4.19 -24.36 -8.49
C ASP A 67 4.78 -23.58 -7.30
N MET A 68 5.52 -24.26 -6.41
CA MET A 68 6.13 -23.67 -5.22
C MET A 68 7.50 -24.27 -4.94
N ASP A 69 8.43 -23.45 -4.42
CA ASP A 69 9.63 -23.95 -3.76
C ASP A 69 9.28 -24.57 -2.40
N THR A 70 9.93 -25.68 -2.10
CA THR A 70 9.76 -26.36 -0.81
C THR A 70 11.09 -26.64 -0.09
N ASP A 71 12.20 -26.61 -0.83
CA ASP A 71 13.54 -26.97 -0.37
C ASP A 71 14.58 -25.85 -0.57
N LEU A 72 14.15 -24.70 -1.09
CA LEU A 72 15.00 -23.53 -1.32
C LEU A 72 14.35 -22.26 -0.75
N VAL A 73 14.97 -21.69 0.30
CA VAL A 73 14.53 -20.40 0.87
C VAL A 73 14.95 -19.27 -0.05
N SER A 74 14.01 -18.36 -0.35
CA SER A 74 14.26 -17.20 -1.20
C SER A 74 15.24 -16.23 -0.56
N THR A 75 16.24 -15.85 -1.38
CA THR A 75 17.17 -14.75 -1.14
C THR A 75 17.35 -13.97 -2.45
N ILE A 76 18.02 -12.85 -2.42
CA ILE A 76 18.29 -12.05 -3.62
C ILE A 76 18.94 -12.90 -4.73
N VAL A 77 19.79 -13.84 -4.36
CA VAL A 77 20.61 -14.67 -5.29
C VAL A 77 20.32 -16.17 -5.24
N SER A 78 19.21 -16.58 -4.64
CA SER A 78 18.91 -18.00 -4.40
C SER A 78 18.62 -18.81 -5.67
N HIS A 79 18.13 -18.17 -6.72
CA HIS A 79 17.68 -18.84 -7.94
C HIS A 79 18.57 -18.51 -9.13
N PRO A 80 18.72 -19.43 -10.09
CA PRO A 80 19.29 -19.10 -11.40
C PRO A 80 18.38 -18.14 -12.17
N ALA A 81 18.83 -17.66 -13.33
CA ALA A 81 18.03 -16.79 -14.18
C ALA A 81 16.76 -17.48 -14.66
N GLY A 82 15.62 -16.82 -14.47
CA GLY A 82 14.31 -17.26 -14.95
C GLY A 82 13.77 -16.32 -16.02
N TYR A 83 13.08 -16.90 -16.99
CA TYR A 83 12.51 -16.19 -18.14
C TYR A 83 11.09 -16.68 -18.44
N ILE A 84 10.31 -15.82 -19.11
CA ILE A 84 9.09 -16.25 -19.80
C ILE A 84 9.51 -16.88 -21.14
N ASP A 85 10.06 -16.06 -22.04
CA ASP A 85 10.71 -16.48 -23.30
C ASP A 85 11.91 -15.55 -23.54
N GLN A 86 13.10 -15.98 -23.17
CA GLN A 86 14.31 -15.17 -23.14
C GLN A 86 14.57 -14.35 -24.43
N PRO A 87 14.44 -14.90 -25.65
CA PRO A 87 14.68 -14.16 -26.87
C PRO A 87 13.75 -12.98 -27.11
N LEU A 88 12.56 -12.99 -26.52
CA LEU A 88 11.52 -11.98 -26.71
C LEU A 88 11.55 -10.88 -25.65
N GLU A 89 12.13 -11.15 -24.49
CA GLU A 89 12.06 -10.25 -23.33
C GLU A 89 13.02 -9.06 -23.45
N LYS A 90 12.48 -7.84 -23.38
CA LYS A 90 13.28 -6.61 -23.27
C LYS A 90 13.69 -6.33 -21.82
N ILE A 91 12.85 -6.70 -20.88
CA ILE A 91 13.11 -6.64 -19.43
C ILE A 91 13.03 -8.05 -18.89
N VAL A 92 14.11 -8.50 -18.27
CA VAL A 92 14.26 -9.86 -17.74
C VAL A 92 14.26 -9.88 -16.22
N GLY A 93 13.94 -11.01 -15.66
CA GLY A 93 14.00 -11.28 -14.23
C GLY A 93 12.69 -11.82 -13.68
N LEU A 94 12.77 -12.91 -12.94
CA LEU A 94 11.66 -13.55 -12.22
C LEU A 94 12.05 -13.78 -10.76
N GLN A 95 11.05 -13.97 -9.90
CA GLN A 95 11.27 -14.29 -8.48
C GLN A 95 11.96 -15.65 -8.29
N THR A 96 11.68 -16.60 -9.20
CA THR A 96 12.28 -17.94 -9.24
C THR A 96 12.80 -18.24 -10.65
N GLU A 97 13.26 -19.45 -10.90
CA GLU A 97 13.71 -19.86 -12.22
C GLU A 97 12.59 -20.12 -13.24
N LYS A 98 11.30 -20.08 -12.77
CA LYS A 98 10.13 -20.31 -13.62
C LYS A 98 9.06 -19.24 -13.41
N PRO A 99 8.30 -18.90 -14.47
CA PRO A 99 7.15 -18.02 -14.34
C PRO A 99 6.13 -18.55 -13.34
N LEU A 100 5.60 -17.68 -12.51
CA LEU A 100 4.55 -17.93 -11.51
C LEU A 100 4.86 -19.01 -10.45
N LYS A 101 6.04 -19.62 -10.44
CA LYS A 101 6.47 -20.47 -9.33
C LYS A 101 6.69 -19.62 -8.08
N ARG A 102 6.01 -19.95 -7.00
CA ARG A 102 6.11 -19.22 -5.73
C ARG A 102 7.43 -19.53 -5.02
N ALA A 103 8.14 -18.50 -4.62
CA ALA A 103 9.34 -18.64 -3.80
C ALA A 103 8.96 -18.98 -2.33
N LEU A 104 9.78 -19.80 -1.67
CA LEU A 104 9.60 -20.08 -0.24
C LEU A 104 10.12 -18.91 0.59
N MET A 105 9.21 -18.13 1.17
CA MET A 105 9.47 -16.91 1.94
C MET A 105 9.27 -17.18 3.42
N VAL A 106 10.35 -17.29 4.19
CA VAL A 106 10.30 -17.59 5.64
C VAL A 106 10.48 -16.35 6.53
N ASN A 107 10.72 -15.18 5.95
CA ASN A 107 11.07 -13.96 6.68
C ASN A 107 9.98 -13.54 7.69
N GLY A 108 8.71 -13.56 7.32
CA GLY A 108 7.59 -13.28 8.21
C GLY A 108 7.42 -14.33 9.28
N GLY A 109 7.52 -15.62 8.92
CA GLY A 109 7.42 -16.72 9.87
C GLY A 109 7.41 -18.08 9.21
N ILE A 110 8.19 -19.02 9.75
CA ILE A 110 8.22 -20.39 9.24
C ILE A 110 6.84 -21.08 9.33
N ARG A 111 6.09 -20.84 10.41
CA ARG A 111 4.73 -21.40 10.55
C ARG A 111 3.79 -20.94 9.45
N MET A 112 3.91 -19.68 9.03
CA MET A 112 3.08 -19.11 7.99
C MET A 112 3.47 -19.65 6.61
N ALA A 113 4.78 -19.82 6.35
CA ALA A 113 5.28 -20.44 5.14
C ALA A 113 4.81 -21.90 5.03
N VAL A 114 4.91 -22.67 6.10
CA VAL A 114 4.42 -24.07 6.17
C VAL A 114 2.89 -24.11 5.93
N ALA A 115 2.12 -23.22 6.56
CA ALA A 115 0.67 -23.18 6.36
C ALA A 115 0.29 -22.85 4.92
N ALA A 116 0.96 -21.87 4.30
CA ALA A 116 0.73 -21.50 2.92
C ALA A 116 1.09 -22.63 1.93
N CYS A 117 2.21 -23.34 2.17
CA CYS A 117 2.57 -24.52 1.37
C CYS A 117 1.54 -25.62 1.50
N LYS A 118 1.17 -25.98 2.73
CA LYS A 118 0.21 -27.07 3.00
C LYS A 118 -1.16 -26.81 2.39
N GLN A 119 -1.63 -25.57 2.42
CA GLN A 119 -2.91 -25.19 1.80
C GLN A 119 -2.93 -25.51 0.31
N ASN A 120 -1.79 -25.39 -0.36
CA ASN A 120 -1.62 -25.61 -1.79
C ASN A 120 -1.11 -27.04 -2.13
N GLY A 121 -1.09 -27.95 -1.15
CA GLY A 121 -0.70 -29.36 -1.35
C GLY A 121 0.83 -29.60 -1.36
N TYR A 122 1.63 -28.66 -0.87
CA TYR A 122 3.09 -28.76 -0.79
C TYR A 122 3.54 -28.93 0.66
N GLU A 123 4.69 -29.58 0.86
CA GLU A 123 5.32 -29.74 2.17
C GLU A 123 6.73 -29.13 2.15
N VAL A 124 7.01 -28.22 3.09
CA VAL A 124 8.33 -27.62 3.26
C VAL A 124 9.31 -28.68 3.78
N ASP A 125 10.53 -28.67 3.27
CA ASP A 125 11.61 -29.54 3.73
C ASP A 125 11.73 -29.49 5.27
N PRO A 126 11.68 -30.64 5.93
CA PRO A 126 11.77 -30.72 7.38
C PRO A 126 13.06 -30.12 7.97
N GLU A 127 14.16 -30.10 7.23
CA GLU A 127 15.41 -29.48 7.66
C GLU A 127 15.27 -27.96 7.73
N ILE A 128 14.62 -27.33 6.73
CA ILE A 128 14.31 -25.90 6.73
C ILE A 128 13.42 -25.56 7.93
N VAL A 129 12.37 -26.36 8.16
CA VAL A 129 11.48 -26.15 9.31
C VAL A 129 12.26 -26.24 10.62
N ASN A 130 13.14 -27.24 10.75
CA ASN A 130 13.99 -27.43 11.93
C ASN A 130 14.93 -26.22 12.16
N ILE A 131 15.59 -25.73 11.09
CA ILE A 131 16.50 -24.57 11.19
C ILE A 131 15.76 -23.34 11.70
N TYR A 132 14.62 -23.00 11.09
CA TYR A 132 13.87 -21.79 11.42
C TYR A 132 12.98 -21.91 12.67
N THR A 133 12.86 -23.11 13.23
CA THR A 133 12.16 -23.33 14.51
C THR A 133 13.13 -23.41 15.67
N ASN A 134 14.24 -24.16 15.54
CA ASN A 134 15.11 -24.50 16.64
C ASN A 134 16.44 -23.74 16.68
N TYR A 135 16.95 -23.29 15.53
CA TYR A 135 18.25 -22.61 15.45
C TYR A 135 18.15 -21.12 15.10
N ARG A 136 17.12 -20.72 14.38
CA ARG A 136 16.84 -19.33 14.03
C ARG A 136 15.41 -18.99 14.39
N LYS A 137 15.23 -17.84 15.04
CA LYS A 137 13.89 -17.31 15.30
C LYS A 137 13.40 -16.52 14.09
N THR A 138 12.12 -16.60 13.79
CA THR A 138 11.48 -15.76 12.76
C THR A 138 10.72 -14.61 13.40
N HIS A 139 10.36 -13.60 12.62
CA HIS A 139 9.61 -12.45 13.07
C HIS A 139 8.33 -12.84 13.81
N ASN A 140 7.47 -13.67 13.20
CA ASN A 140 6.23 -14.14 13.81
C ASN A 140 6.45 -14.83 15.17
N ALA A 141 7.44 -15.70 15.28
CA ALA A 141 7.74 -16.35 16.55
C ALA A 141 8.16 -15.34 17.62
N GLY A 142 9.00 -14.36 17.26
CA GLY A 142 9.41 -13.29 18.19
C GLY A 142 8.24 -12.45 18.67
N VAL A 143 7.33 -12.07 17.78
CA VAL A 143 6.12 -11.31 18.12
C VAL A 143 5.26 -12.08 19.11
N PHE A 144 4.96 -13.35 18.82
CA PHE A 144 4.09 -14.15 19.69
C PHE A 144 4.73 -14.53 21.03
N ASP A 145 6.06 -14.56 21.13
CA ASP A 145 6.71 -14.68 22.44
C ASP A 145 6.49 -13.47 23.35
N CYS A 146 6.28 -12.29 22.75
CA CYS A 146 6.16 -11.03 23.50
C CYS A 146 4.71 -10.55 23.67
N TYR A 147 3.77 -11.04 22.89
CA TYR A 147 2.37 -10.66 23.03
C TYR A 147 1.82 -11.02 24.40
N THR A 148 1.21 -10.04 25.06
CA THR A 148 0.46 -10.26 26.30
C THR A 148 -0.84 -11.02 26.02
N PRO A 149 -1.47 -11.62 27.06
CA PRO A 149 -2.79 -12.23 26.92
C PRO A 149 -3.84 -11.24 26.38
N GLU A 150 -3.78 -9.98 26.77
CA GLU A 150 -4.65 -8.90 26.32
C GLU A 150 -4.49 -8.62 24.81
N MET A 151 -3.25 -8.51 24.32
CA MET A 151 -2.97 -8.33 22.88
C MET A 151 -3.49 -9.52 22.06
N ARG A 152 -3.33 -10.75 22.58
CA ARG A 152 -3.88 -11.95 21.93
C ARG A 152 -5.41 -11.94 21.90
N ALA A 153 -6.05 -11.52 22.99
CA ALA A 153 -7.51 -11.38 23.04
C ALA A 153 -8.02 -10.33 22.04
N CYS A 154 -7.36 -9.17 21.96
CA CYS A 154 -7.69 -8.14 20.98
C CYS A 154 -7.55 -8.63 19.54
N ARG A 155 -6.50 -9.41 19.23
CA ARG A 155 -6.30 -10.01 17.92
C ARG A 155 -7.37 -11.06 17.61
N HIS A 156 -7.70 -11.91 18.56
CA HIS A 156 -8.68 -12.99 18.41
C HIS A 156 -10.11 -12.46 18.23
N SER A 157 -10.48 -11.42 18.97
CA SER A 157 -11.81 -10.79 18.88
C SER A 157 -11.96 -9.90 17.63
N HIS A 158 -10.90 -9.69 16.86
CA HIS A 158 -10.85 -8.78 15.71
C HIS A 158 -11.14 -7.31 16.03
N ILE A 159 -10.96 -6.86 17.28
CA ILE A 159 -10.97 -5.42 17.58
C ILE A 159 -9.70 -4.75 17.03
N ILE A 160 -8.61 -5.50 16.88
CA ILE A 160 -7.43 -5.15 16.10
C ILE A 160 -7.25 -6.23 15.02
N THR A 161 -7.19 -5.84 13.75
CA THR A 161 -7.18 -6.79 12.63
C THR A 161 -6.09 -6.46 11.62
N GLY A 162 -5.53 -7.50 10.99
CA GLY A 162 -4.57 -7.37 9.88
C GLY A 162 -3.16 -6.96 10.31
N LEU A 163 -2.81 -7.14 11.58
CA LEU A 163 -1.47 -6.84 12.09
C LEU A 163 -0.38 -7.56 11.28
N PRO A 164 0.72 -6.87 10.94
CA PRO A 164 1.85 -7.49 10.22
C PRO A 164 2.71 -8.34 11.16
N ASP A 165 2.09 -9.21 11.92
CA ASP A 165 2.73 -10.14 12.86
C ASP A 165 3.10 -11.49 12.22
N ALA A 166 2.66 -11.74 11.00
CA ALA A 166 2.79 -13.01 10.31
C ALA A 166 3.48 -12.94 8.95
N TYR A 167 3.65 -11.75 8.40
CA TYR A 167 4.22 -11.51 7.06
C TYR A 167 5.15 -10.29 7.07
N GLY A 168 5.80 -10.01 5.93
CA GLY A 168 6.65 -8.83 5.78
C GLY A 168 5.90 -7.52 6.04
N ARG A 169 6.59 -6.53 6.58
CA ARG A 169 6.00 -5.25 6.99
C ARG A 169 5.32 -4.51 5.85
N GLY A 170 5.93 -4.46 4.66
CA GLY A 170 5.44 -3.68 3.54
C GLY A 170 5.53 -2.17 3.77
N ARG A 171 4.91 -1.40 2.89
CA ARG A 171 4.83 0.07 2.96
C ARG A 171 6.17 0.76 3.18
N ILE A 172 7.18 0.25 2.48
CA ILE A 172 8.50 0.84 2.35
C ILE A 172 8.86 0.80 0.87
N ILE A 173 9.23 1.94 0.31
CA ILE A 173 9.61 2.07 -1.10
C ILE A 173 11.09 2.37 -1.15
N GLY A 174 11.91 1.41 -1.62
CA GLY A 174 13.30 1.66 -1.96
C GLY A 174 13.39 2.62 -3.15
N ASP A 175 14.33 3.54 -3.14
CA ASP A 175 14.56 4.38 -4.32
C ASP A 175 15.33 3.60 -5.40
N TYR A 176 14.60 2.76 -6.13
CA TYR A 176 15.15 1.90 -7.17
C TYR A 176 15.77 2.69 -8.34
N ARG A 177 15.42 3.96 -8.50
CA ARG A 177 16.01 4.88 -9.48
C ARG A 177 17.50 5.10 -9.23
N ARG A 178 17.94 5.00 -7.97
CA ARG A 178 19.37 5.11 -7.59
C ARG A 178 20.22 4.05 -8.27
N VAL A 179 19.70 2.84 -8.45
CA VAL A 179 20.42 1.75 -9.12
C VAL A 179 20.69 2.13 -10.58
N ALA A 180 19.70 2.69 -11.27
CA ALA A 180 19.85 3.13 -12.65
C ALA A 180 20.78 4.33 -12.79
N LEU A 181 20.64 5.35 -11.95
CA LEU A 181 21.39 6.60 -12.08
C LEU A 181 22.85 6.47 -11.66
N TYR A 182 23.14 5.73 -10.59
CA TYR A 182 24.47 5.68 -9.97
C TYR A 182 25.21 4.35 -10.18
N GLY A 183 24.48 3.25 -10.38
CA GLY A 183 25.04 1.92 -10.32
C GLY A 183 25.33 1.46 -8.89
N VAL A 184 25.45 0.15 -8.70
CA VAL A 184 25.55 -0.46 -7.37
C VAL A 184 26.86 -0.12 -6.66
N ASP A 185 27.99 0.00 -7.40
CA ASP A 185 29.30 0.29 -6.79
C ASP A 185 29.28 1.65 -6.07
N ARG A 186 28.70 2.69 -6.68
CA ARG A 186 28.57 4.01 -6.04
C ARG A 186 27.71 3.95 -4.78
N LEU A 187 26.61 3.16 -4.79
CA LEU A 187 25.75 3.00 -3.63
C LEU A 187 26.47 2.26 -2.48
N ILE A 188 27.29 1.25 -2.81
CA ILE A 188 28.13 0.57 -1.81
C ILE A 188 29.17 1.53 -1.20
N GLU A 189 29.83 2.36 -2.00
CA GLU A 189 30.77 3.37 -1.50
C GLU A 189 30.11 4.34 -0.54
N GLU A 190 28.90 4.80 -0.86
CA GLU A 190 28.12 5.69 0.00
C GLU A 190 27.81 5.01 1.36
N LYS A 191 27.28 3.80 1.34
CA LYS A 191 26.97 3.04 2.57
C LYS A 191 28.21 2.71 3.40
N LYS A 192 29.36 2.48 2.77
CA LYS A 192 30.65 2.34 3.48
C LYS A 192 31.09 3.65 4.13
N ALA A 193 30.87 4.79 3.47
CA ALA A 193 31.17 6.10 4.04
C ALA A 193 30.27 6.40 5.24
N GLU A 194 28.94 6.14 5.14
CA GLU A 194 28.01 6.24 6.25
C GLU A 194 28.44 5.35 7.43
N HIS A 195 28.80 4.10 7.17
CA HIS A 195 29.29 3.18 8.21
C HIS A 195 30.57 3.66 8.88
N ALA A 196 31.49 4.23 8.15
CA ALA A 196 32.73 4.81 8.69
C ALA A 196 32.48 6.09 9.50
N GLY A 197 31.46 6.88 9.11
CA GLY A 197 31.08 8.13 9.75
C GLY A 197 30.27 7.99 11.04
N THR A 198 29.82 6.79 11.39
CA THR A 198 29.02 6.57 12.60
C THR A 198 29.73 6.99 13.89
N GLN A 199 28.94 7.34 14.92
CA GLN A 199 29.46 7.78 16.21
C GLN A 199 30.43 6.76 16.83
N LYS A 200 31.42 7.27 17.58
CA LYS A 200 32.42 6.42 18.26
C LYS A 200 31.86 5.67 19.47
N THR A 201 30.85 6.24 20.13
CA THR A 201 30.24 5.62 21.31
C THR A 201 29.30 4.49 20.88
N MET A 202 29.63 3.28 21.32
CA MET A 202 28.86 2.06 21.03
C MET A 202 27.74 1.87 22.07
N ASN A 203 26.67 2.62 21.93
CA ASN A 203 25.40 2.35 22.60
C ASN A 203 24.50 1.47 21.70
N GLU A 204 23.38 1.01 22.23
CA GLU A 204 22.45 0.10 21.50
C GLU A 204 22.05 0.67 20.12
N ALA A 205 21.70 1.94 20.06
CA ALA A 205 21.27 2.56 18.80
C ALA A 205 22.41 2.62 17.76
N THR A 206 23.63 2.95 18.20
CA THR A 206 24.81 2.99 17.32
C THR A 206 25.20 1.60 16.84
N ILE A 207 25.19 0.59 17.73
CA ILE A 207 25.51 -0.80 17.39
C ILE A 207 24.51 -1.30 16.34
N ARG A 208 23.21 -1.08 16.57
CA ARG A 208 22.14 -1.46 15.63
C ARG A 208 22.32 -0.77 14.28
N HIS A 209 22.53 0.52 14.27
CA HIS A 209 22.72 1.29 13.01
C HIS A 209 23.92 0.77 12.22
N ARG A 210 25.04 0.47 12.87
CA ARG A 210 26.20 -0.11 12.20
C ARG A 210 25.95 -1.50 11.64
N GLU A 211 25.22 -2.34 12.39
CA GLU A 211 24.80 -3.67 11.92
C GLU A 211 23.87 -3.55 10.69
N GLU A 212 22.89 -2.67 10.74
CA GLU A 212 21.98 -2.40 9.62
C GLU A 212 22.74 -1.93 8.37
N LEU A 213 23.70 -1.01 8.51
CA LEU A 213 24.53 -0.56 7.39
C LEU A 213 25.39 -1.69 6.80
N ALA A 214 25.93 -2.58 7.66
CA ALA A 214 26.67 -3.75 7.17
C ALA A 214 25.77 -4.70 6.38
N GLU A 215 24.51 -4.89 6.80
CA GLU A 215 23.53 -5.68 6.07
C GLU A 215 23.10 -5.01 4.75
N GLN A 216 22.95 -3.70 4.74
CA GLN A 216 22.67 -2.93 3.52
C GLN A 216 23.78 -3.09 2.47
N ILE A 217 25.05 -3.02 2.91
CA ILE A 217 26.20 -3.23 2.01
C ILE A 217 26.17 -4.63 1.43
N ARG A 218 25.89 -5.66 2.24
CA ARG A 218 25.77 -7.05 1.74
C ARG A 218 24.62 -7.18 0.74
N ALA A 219 23.47 -6.59 1.00
CA ALA A 219 22.33 -6.61 0.09
C ALA A 219 22.65 -5.96 -1.26
N LEU A 220 23.38 -4.84 -1.27
CA LEU A 220 23.84 -4.21 -2.51
C LEU A 220 24.83 -5.09 -3.28
N GLN A 221 25.71 -5.81 -2.58
CA GLN A 221 26.62 -6.80 -3.22
C GLN A 221 25.83 -7.96 -3.85
N GLU A 222 24.81 -8.46 -3.15
CA GLU A 222 23.90 -9.49 -3.67
C GLU A 222 23.09 -8.97 -4.87
N LEU A 223 22.67 -7.69 -4.86
CA LEU A 223 22.03 -7.05 -6.01
C LEU A 223 22.95 -7.03 -7.24
N ALA A 224 24.23 -6.67 -7.07
CA ALA A 224 25.20 -6.72 -8.17
C ALA A 224 25.35 -8.16 -8.71
N GLN A 225 25.33 -9.17 -7.84
CA GLN A 225 25.37 -10.57 -8.23
C GLN A 225 24.09 -11.01 -8.97
N LEU A 226 22.92 -10.52 -8.55
CA LEU A 226 21.66 -10.76 -9.28
C LEU A 226 21.76 -10.26 -10.72
N GLY A 227 22.28 -9.05 -10.94
CA GLY A 227 22.55 -8.55 -12.29
C GLY A 227 23.41 -9.49 -13.11
N LYS A 228 24.50 -10.00 -12.53
CA LYS A 228 25.43 -10.96 -13.19
C LYS A 228 24.77 -12.29 -13.53
N ILE A 229 23.85 -12.79 -12.68
CA ILE A 229 23.08 -14.02 -12.97
C ILE A 229 22.32 -13.89 -14.31
N TYR A 230 21.81 -12.70 -14.61
CA TYR A 230 21.12 -12.38 -15.86
C TYR A 230 22.06 -11.86 -16.97
N GLY A 231 23.36 -11.79 -16.73
CA GLY A 231 24.35 -11.36 -17.70
C GLY A 231 24.55 -9.84 -17.81
N PHE A 232 24.11 -9.08 -16.80
CA PHE A 232 24.22 -7.62 -16.76
C PHE A 232 25.24 -7.15 -15.72
N ASP A 233 25.98 -6.10 -16.07
CA ASP A 233 26.86 -5.39 -15.14
C ASP A 233 26.16 -4.11 -14.62
N ILE A 234 25.42 -4.26 -13.51
CA ILE A 234 24.74 -3.15 -12.85
C ILE A 234 25.60 -2.43 -11.81
N SER A 235 26.89 -2.74 -11.72
CA SER A 235 27.84 -2.01 -10.89
C SER A 235 28.01 -0.56 -11.33
N ARG A 236 27.82 -0.29 -12.62
CA ARG A 236 27.88 1.00 -13.29
C ARG A 236 26.51 1.64 -13.49
N PRO A 237 26.43 2.97 -13.72
CA PRO A 237 25.21 3.64 -14.15
C PRO A 237 24.64 3.05 -15.47
N ALA A 238 23.32 3.13 -15.62
CA ALA A 238 22.64 2.75 -16.86
C ALA A 238 23.01 3.71 -18.00
N ALA A 239 23.29 3.16 -19.18
CA ALA A 239 23.74 3.92 -20.35
C ALA A 239 22.64 4.14 -21.40
N SER A 240 21.48 3.46 -21.25
CA SER A 240 20.33 3.56 -22.16
C SER A 240 19.02 3.51 -21.41
N PHE A 241 17.92 3.83 -22.11
CA PHE A 241 16.58 3.70 -21.55
C PHE A 241 16.27 2.25 -21.12
N GLN A 242 16.57 1.27 -21.95
CA GLN A 242 16.36 -0.13 -21.61
C GLN A 242 17.17 -0.53 -20.37
N GLU A 243 18.43 -0.12 -20.28
CA GLU A 243 19.24 -0.38 -19.08
C GLU A 243 18.67 0.34 -17.84
N ALA A 244 18.22 1.58 -17.97
CA ALA A 244 17.62 2.31 -16.84
C ALA A 244 16.41 1.57 -16.26
N VAL A 245 15.51 1.09 -17.11
CA VAL A 245 14.36 0.29 -16.71
C VAL A 245 14.80 -1.05 -16.11
N GLN A 246 15.77 -1.72 -16.72
CA GLN A 246 16.27 -3.02 -16.24
C GLN A 246 16.98 -2.91 -14.89
N TRP A 247 17.84 -1.88 -14.67
CA TRP A 247 18.52 -1.63 -13.40
C TRP A 247 17.53 -1.33 -12.27
N LEU A 248 16.57 -0.47 -12.56
CA LEU A 248 15.48 -0.16 -11.64
C LEU A 248 14.68 -1.42 -11.27
N TYR A 249 14.33 -2.23 -12.28
CA TYR A 249 13.59 -3.47 -12.07
C TYR A 249 14.41 -4.49 -11.27
N PHE A 250 15.72 -4.63 -11.50
CA PHE A 250 16.55 -5.51 -10.68
C PHE A 250 16.59 -5.08 -9.21
N GLY A 251 16.60 -3.78 -8.93
CA GLY A 251 16.46 -3.26 -7.57
C GLY A 251 15.13 -3.69 -6.94
N TYR A 252 14.04 -3.55 -7.68
CA TYR A 252 12.73 -3.99 -7.25
C TYR A 252 12.63 -5.52 -7.11
N LEU A 253 13.12 -6.26 -8.09
CA LEU A 253 13.13 -7.73 -8.07
C LEU A 253 13.90 -8.27 -6.86
N ALA A 254 15.04 -7.71 -6.56
CA ALA A 254 15.82 -8.08 -5.37
C ALA A 254 15.03 -7.84 -4.08
N ALA A 255 14.29 -6.73 -3.97
CA ALA A 255 13.41 -6.45 -2.83
C ALA A 255 12.31 -7.51 -2.68
N VAL A 256 11.63 -7.89 -3.77
CA VAL A 256 10.56 -8.91 -3.71
C VAL A 256 11.08 -10.34 -3.53
N LYS A 257 12.34 -10.60 -3.84
CA LYS A 257 13.01 -11.88 -3.51
C LYS A 257 13.44 -11.96 -2.05
N GLU A 258 13.63 -10.82 -1.39
CA GLU A 258 14.02 -10.74 0.01
C GLU A 258 12.82 -10.63 0.95
N GLN A 259 11.74 -9.96 0.53
CA GLN A 259 10.60 -9.58 1.35
C GLN A 259 9.27 -9.94 0.70
N ASN A 260 8.36 -10.47 1.51
CA ASN A 260 6.95 -10.66 1.13
C ASN A 260 6.03 -9.68 1.84
N GLY A 261 6.39 -8.40 1.83
CA GLY A 261 5.63 -7.34 2.49
C GLY A 261 4.17 -7.26 2.04
N ALA A 262 3.35 -6.65 2.86
CA ALA A 262 1.93 -6.44 2.57
C ALA A 262 1.71 -5.52 1.36
N ALA A 263 2.69 -4.63 1.08
CA ALA A 263 2.71 -3.76 -0.09
C ALA A 263 4.14 -3.70 -0.63
N MET A 264 4.30 -4.12 -1.88
CA MET A 264 5.60 -4.11 -2.59
C MET A 264 5.53 -3.12 -3.75
N SER A 265 5.32 -1.84 -3.43
CA SER A 265 5.19 -0.76 -4.41
C SER A 265 6.52 -0.40 -5.04
N ILE A 266 6.50 0.04 -6.31
CA ILE A 266 7.71 0.32 -7.07
C ILE A 266 8.14 1.79 -7.02
N GLY A 267 7.22 2.72 -6.76
CA GLY A 267 7.53 4.12 -6.54
C GLY A 267 6.89 5.09 -7.54
N ARG A 268 7.69 6.05 -8.00
CA ARG A 268 7.30 7.09 -8.96
C ARG A 268 8.40 7.24 -9.99
N ASN A 269 8.29 6.50 -11.08
CA ASN A 269 9.39 6.27 -11.99
C ASN A 269 9.21 6.90 -13.37
N SER A 270 7.97 7.25 -13.76
CA SER A 270 7.67 7.71 -15.13
C SER A 270 8.46 8.95 -15.53
N THR A 271 8.54 9.98 -14.68
CA THR A 271 9.26 11.21 -14.97
C THR A 271 10.77 10.96 -15.06
N PHE A 272 11.32 10.16 -14.14
CA PHE A 272 12.73 9.77 -14.16
C PHE A 272 13.11 8.98 -15.42
N LEU A 273 12.35 7.97 -15.75
CA LEU A 273 12.61 7.10 -16.90
C LEU A 273 12.45 7.84 -18.24
N ASP A 274 11.54 8.82 -18.30
CA ASP A 274 11.33 9.63 -19.50
C ASP A 274 12.59 10.39 -19.92
N ILE A 275 13.42 10.80 -18.97
CA ILE A 275 14.69 11.48 -19.25
C ILE A 275 15.61 10.61 -20.13
N TYR A 276 15.70 9.33 -19.82
CA TYR A 276 16.45 8.35 -20.61
C TYR A 276 15.76 8.06 -21.95
N ALA A 277 14.44 7.89 -21.95
CA ALA A 277 13.67 7.64 -23.16
C ALA A 277 13.81 8.78 -24.17
N GLU A 278 13.63 10.03 -23.75
CA GLU A 278 13.76 11.20 -24.62
C GLU A 278 15.17 11.36 -25.16
N ARG A 279 16.21 11.09 -24.35
CA ARG A 279 17.59 11.11 -24.84
C ARG A 279 17.81 10.08 -25.94
N ASP A 280 17.36 8.86 -25.76
CA ASP A 280 17.59 7.76 -26.69
C ASP A 280 16.72 7.90 -27.95
N LEU A 281 15.47 8.41 -27.82
CA LEU A 281 14.61 8.77 -28.94
C LEU A 281 15.22 9.89 -29.81
N LYS A 282 15.69 10.96 -29.19
CA LYS A 282 16.38 12.07 -29.91
C LYS A 282 17.65 11.65 -30.60
N ALA A 283 18.37 10.70 -30.02
CA ALA A 283 19.58 10.12 -30.60
C ALA A 283 19.27 9.07 -31.70
N GLY A 284 18.01 8.73 -31.95
CA GLY A 284 17.60 7.72 -32.90
C GLY A 284 18.03 6.28 -32.51
N LYS A 285 18.30 6.05 -31.23
CA LYS A 285 18.69 4.73 -30.71
C LYS A 285 17.49 3.80 -30.54
N ILE A 286 16.32 4.36 -30.28
CA ILE A 286 15.03 3.68 -30.18
C ILE A 286 13.95 4.48 -30.88
N CYS A 287 12.85 3.82 -31.25
CA CYS A 287 11.62 4.46 -31.74
C CYS A 287 10.52 4.42 -30.66
N GLU A 288 9.39 5.08 -30.89
CA GLU A 288 8.26 5.11 -29.93
C GLU A 288 7.70 3.71 -29.63
N ALA A 289 7.67 2.82 -30.64
CA ALA A 289 7.22 1.44 -30.43
C ALA A 289 8.17 0.65 -29.48
N GLU A 290 9.47 0.85 -29.61
CA GLU A 290 10.45 0.21 -28.72
C GLU A 290 10.41 0.81 -27.32
N ALA A 291 10.18 2.11 -27.19
CA ALA A 291 9.99 2.76 -25.90
C ALA A 291 8.75 2.22 -25.17
N GLN A 292 7.64 2.04 -25.89
CA GLN A 292 6.42 1.43 -25.34
C GLN A 292 6.64 -0.04 -24.98
N GLU A 293 7.31 -0.83 -25.82
CA GLU A 293 7.63 -2.24 -25.57
C GLU A 293 8.40 -2.44 -24.26
N ILE A 294 9.39 -1.59 -23.99
CA ILE A 294 10.17 -1.66 -22.75
C ILE A 294 9.28 -1.44 -21.52
N ILE A 295 8.35 -0.48 -21.56
CA ILE A 295 7.40 -0.23 -20.47
C ILE A 295 6.36 -1.35 -20.36
N ASP A 296 5.84 -1.86 -21.47
CA ASP A 296 4.93 -3.01 -21.49
C ASP A 296 5.57 -4.23 -20.81
N HIS A 297 6.84 -4.52 -21.13
CA HIS A 297 7.56 -5.65 -20.53
C HIS A 297 7.85 -5.43 -19.04
N LEU A 298 8.15 -4.21 -18.60
CA LEU A 298 8.25 -3.90 -17.18
C LEU A 298 6.93 -4.17 -16.47
N VAL A 299 5.82 -3.63 -16.97
CA VAL A 299 4.49 -3.78 -16.35
C VAL A 299 4.06 -5.26 -16.37
N MET A 300 4.38 -6.00 -17.43
CA MET A 300 4.16 -7.44 -17.49
C MET A 300 4.86 -8.18 -16.33
N LYS A 301 6.12 -7.84 -16.04
CA LYS A 301 6.85 -8.40 -14.90
C LYS A 301 6.18 -8.05 -13.56
N LEU A 302 5.72 -6.81 -13.40
CA LEU A 302 5.04 -6.37 -12.18
C LEU A 302 3.72 -7.13 -11.96
N ARG A 303 2.99 -7.48 -13.02
CA ARG A 303 1.78 -8.32 -12.96
C ARG A 303 2.05 -9.76 -12.48
N MET A 304 3.29 -10.21 -12.58
CA MET A 304 3.71 -11.57 -12.23
C MET A 304 4.29 -11.69 -10.82
N VAL A 305 4.45 -10.59 -10.09
CA VAL A 305 4.95 -10.62 -8.70
C VAL A 305 3.87 -11.25 -7.82
N LYS A 306 4.20 -12.42 -7.27
CA LYS A 306 3.26 -13.22 -6.50
C LYS A 306 3.96 -13.89 -5.31
N PHE A 307 3.22 -14.03 -4.19
CA PHE A 307 3.64 -14.79 -3.02
C PHE A 307 2.58 -15.81 -2.65
N ALA A 308 2.98 -16.91 -2.04
CA ALA A 308 2.03 -17.80 -1.38
C ALA A 308 1.59 -17.19 -0.05
N ARG A 309 0.27 -17.05 0.15
CA ARG A 309 -0.32 -16.44 1.34
C ARG A 309 -1.10 -17.47 2.14
N THR A 310 -1.33 -17.17 3.41
CA THR A 310 -2.18 -18.00 4.29
C THR A 310 -3.67 -17.79 3.99
N PRO A 311 -4.55 -18.73 4.39
CA PRO A 311 -5.99 -18.56 4.26
C PRO A 311 -6.51 -17.26 4.88
N GLU A 312 -6.00 -16.91 6.07
CA GLU A 312 -6.41 -15.69 6.77
C GLU A 312 -6.03 -14.42 5.98
N TYR A 313 -4.86 -14.42 5.34
CA TYR A 313 -4.44 -13.30 4.48
C TYR A 313 -5.37 -13.17 3.26
N ASN A 314 -5.65 -14.30 2.60
CA ASN A 314 -6.51 -14.33 1.42
C ASN A 314 -7.94 -13.89 1.74
N GLU A 315 -8.46 -14.25 2.91
CA GLU A 315 -9.78 -13.80 3.38
C GLU A 315 -9.78 -12.28 3.65
N LEU A 316 -8.77 -11.78 4.36
CA LEU A 316 -8.66 -10.38 4.74
C LEU A 316 -8.55 -9.43 3.53
N PHE A 317 -7.82 -9.86 2.49
CA PHE A 317 -7.51 -9.04 1.33
C PHE A 317 -8.20 -9.49 0.03
N SER A 318 -9.16 -10.42 0.12
CA SER A 318 -9.89 -10.99 -1.02
C SER A 318 -8.96 -11.58 -2.09
N GLY A 319 -7.97 -12.35 -1.65
CA GLY A 319 -6.95 -12.94 -2.50
C GLY A 319 -5.52 -12.66 -2.01
N ASP A 320 -4.57 -12.66 -2.95
CA ASP A 320 -3.15 -12.47 -2.69
C ASP A 320 -2.54 -11.21 -3.35
N PRO A 321 -3.19 -10.02 -3.25
CA PRO A 321 -2.65 -8.82 -3.86
C PRO A 321 -1.30 -8.46 -3.24
N GLN A 322 -0.40 -7.91 -4.06
CA GLN A 322 0.93 -7.44 -3.64
C GLN A 322 0.98 -5.93 -3.47
N TRP A 323 -0.07 -5.24 -3.92
CA TRP A 323 -0.14 -3.78 -3.91
C TRP A 323 1.10 -3.14 -4.55
N VAL A 324 1.41 -3.64 -5.75
CA VAL A 324 2.46 -3.07 -6.60
C VAL A 324 1.92 -1.77 -7.16
N THR A 325 2.39 -0.64 -6.61
CA THR A 325 1.90 0.68 -6.99
C THR A 325 3.00 1.46 -7.72
N GLU A 326 2.63 2.05 -8.85
CA GLU A 326 3.41 3.08 -9.56
C GLU A 326 2.62 4.39 -9.52
N SER A 327 3.24 5.44 -9.00
CA SER A 327 2.67 6.79 -8.95
C SER A 327 3.05 7.57 -10.21
N ILE A 328 2.08 8.24 -10.83
CA ILE A 328 2.22 8.84 -12.16
C ILE A 328 1.80 10.31 -12.14
N GLY A 329 2.58 11.16 -12.80
CA GLY A 329 2.24 12.56 -12.99
C GLY A 329 2.52 13.42 -11.76
N GLY A 330 1.53 14.26 -11.39
CA GLY A 330 1.67 15.25 -10.33
C GLY A 330 2.33 16.53 -10.78
N MET A 331 2.51 17.46 -9.83
CA MET A 331 3.11 18.78 -10.05
C MET A 331 4.41 18.91 -9.28
N GLY A 332 5.39 19.61 -9.86
CA GLY A 332 6.56 20.07 -9.14
C GLY A 332 6.25 21.22 -8.19
N VAL A 333 7.04 21.36 -7.13
CA VAL A 333 6.94 22.52 -6.21
C VAL A 333 7.26 23.85 -6.91
N ASP A 334 7.96 23.79 -8.05
CA ASP A 334 8.25 24.93 -8.93
C ASP A 334 7.09 25.29 -9.88
N GLY A 335 5.97 24.56 -9.82
CA GLY A 335 4.78 24.80 -10.61
C GLY A 335 4.76 24.14 -11.99
N ARG A 336 5.84 23.43 -12.39
CA ARG A 336 5.82 22.65 -13.63
C ARG A 336 5.06 21.34 -13.43
N SER A 337 4.34 20.92 -14.46
CA SER A 337 3.78 19.56 -14.50
C SER A 337 4.91 18.53 -14.54
N MET A 338 4.78 17.44 -13.80
CA MET A 338 5.68 16.28 -13.87
C MET A 338 5.16 15.19 -14.81
N VAL A 339 4.09 15.46 -15.54
CA VAL A 339 3.60 14.60 -16.63
C VAL A 339 4.60 14.60 -17.76
N THR A 340 4.99 13.39 -18.20
CA THR A 340 5.88 13.16 -19.34
C THR A 340 5.23 12.14 -20.28
N LYS A 341 5.82 11.91 -21.45
CA LYS A 341 5.34 10.86 -22.38
C LYS A 341 5.32 9.47 -21.72
N THR A 342 6.25 9.18 -20.82
CA THR A 342 6.30 7.89 -20.16
C THR A 342 5.15 7.71 -19.16
N ALA A 343 4.55 8.80 -18.64
CA ALA A 343 3.29 8.71 -17.89
C ALA A 343 2.16 8.12 -18.77
N PHE A 344 2.02 8.60 -19.99
CA PHE A 344 1.08 8.04 -20.97
C PHE A 344 1.42 6.58 -21.31
N ARG A 345 2.71 6.23 -21.48
CA ARG A 345 3.13 4.85 -21.79
C ARG A 345 2.74 3.87 -20.70
N TYR A 346 2.84 4.25 -19.43
CA TYR A 346 2.37 3.42 -18.30
C TYR A 346 0.87 3.17 -18.36
N LEU A 347 0.07 4.20 -18.56
CA LEU A 347 -1.38 4.06 -18.69
C LEU A 347 -1.77 3.25 -19.93
N HIS A 348 -1.02 3.41 -21.02
CA HIS A 348 -1.26 2.69 -22.28
C HIS A 348 -1.01 1.17 -22.18
N THR A 349 -0.29 0.71 -21.19
CA THR A 349 -0.13 -0.73 -20.95
C THR A 349 -1.47 -1.43 -20.67
N LEU A 350 -2.46 -0.70 -20.15
CA LEU A 350 -3.83 -1.19 -19.94
C LEU A 350 -4.58 -1.40 -21.28
N GLU A 351 -4.26 -0.62 -22.31
CA GLU A 351 -4.79 -0.85 -23.66
C GLU A 351 -4.01 -1.97 -24.37
N ASN A 352 -2.69 -2.00 -24.25
CA ASN A 352 -1.83 -2.99 -24.94
C ASN A 352 -1.95 -4.43 -24.38
N MET A 353 -2.16 -4.57 -23.08
CA MET A 353 -2.19 -5.88 -22.41
C MET A 353 -3.51 -6.15 -21.66
N GLY A 354 -4.48 -5.24 -21.79
CA GLY A 354 -5.74 -5.35 -21.06
C GLY A 354 -5.66 -4.96 -19.59
N THR A 355 -6.83 -4.94 -18.96
CA THR A 355 -7.00 -4.55 -17.56
C THR A 355 -6.31 -5.50 -16.60
N SER A 356 -5.80 -4.96 -15.49
CA SER A 356 -5.22 -5.75 -14.41
C SER A 356 -5.36 -5.00 -13.08
N PRO A 357 -5.63 -5.66 -11.97
CA PRO A 357 -5.66 -5.02 -10.67
C PRO A 357 -4.27 -4.53 -10.22
N GLU A 358 -3.20 -5.07 -10.81
CA GLU A 358 -1.83 -4.71 -10.50
C GLU A 358 -0.98 -4.60 -11.77
N PRO A 359 0.01 -3.67 -11.79
CA PRO A 359 0.28 -2.68 -10.77
C PRO A 359 -0.86 -1.68 -10.62
N ASN A 360 -1.11 -1.21 -9.39
CA ASN A 360 -1.95 -0.03 -9.19
C ASN A 360 -1.27 1.16 -9.85
N LEU A 361 -1.91 1.73 -10.85
CA LEU A 361 -1.46 2.95 -11.51
C LEU A 361 -2.18 4.11 -10.83
N THR A 362 -1.46 4.82 -9.95
CA THR A 362 -2.00 5.93 -9.19
C THR A 362 -1.62 7.25 -9.84
N VAL A 363 -2.60 7.96 -10.37
CA VAL A 363 -2.41 9.30 -10.91
C VAL A 363 -2.39 10.30 -9.76
N LEU A 364 -1.29 11.01 -9.62
CA LEU A 364 -1.15 12.12 -8.68
C LEU A 364 -1.86 13.33 -9.29
N TRP A 365 -3.11 13.52 -8.87
CA TRP A 365 -4.04 14.45 -9.50
C TRP A 365 -3.86 15.88 -9.01
N SER A 366 -3.85 16.81 -9.95
CA SER A 366 -3.99 18.25 -9.71
C SER A 366 -4.84 18.86 -10.82
N THR A 367 -5.64 19.86 -10.50
CA THR A 367 -6.39 20.64 -11.51
C THR A 367 -5.47 21.31 -12.53
N ARG A 368 -4.20 21.52 -12.17
CA ARG A 368 -3.17 22.13 -13.04
C ARG A 368 -2.47 21.17 -13.98
N LEU A 369 -2.81 19.88 -13.96
CA LEU A 369 -2.28 18.90 -14.92
C LEU A 369 -2.69 19.28 -16.35
N PRO A 370 -1.89 18.91 -17.38
CA PRO A 370 -2.26 19.15 -18.78
C PRO A 370 -3.62 18.54 -19.13
N GLU A 371 -4.46 19.33 -19.84
CA GLU A 371 -5.82 18.90 -20.22
C GLU A 371 -5.85 17.60 -21.02
N ALA A 372 -4.91 17.42 -21.95
CA ALA A 372 -4.82 16.21 -22.75
C ALA A 372 -4.54 14.98 -21.85
N PHE A 373 -3.69 15.13 -20.83
CA PHE A 373 -3.41 14.05 -19.88
C PHE A 373 -4.63 13.72 -19.00
N LYS A 374 -5.33 14.75 -18.49
CA LYS A 374 -6.57 14.55 -17.72
C LYS A 374 -7.63 13.79 -18.53
N ARG A 375 -7.82 14.16 -19.81
CA ARG A 375 -8.73 13.47 -20.72
C ARG A 375 -8.32 12.03 -20.97
N TYR A 376 -7.02 11.78 -21.16
CA TYR A 376 -6.51 10.43 -21.35
C TYR A 376 -6.72 9.58 -20.09
N CYS A 377 -6.45 10.11 -18.90
CA CYS A 377 -6.76 9.43 -17.64
C CYS A 377 -8.25 9.09 -17.54
N ALA A 378 -9.13 10.05 -17.86
CA ALA A 378 -10.57 9.81 -17.85
C ALA A 378 -10.99 8.70 -18.82
N LYS A 379 -10.46 8.71 -20.05
CA LYS A 379 -10.68 7.65 -21.05
C LYS A 379 -10.25 6.27 -20.48
N ILE A 380 -9.06 6.17 -19.94
CA ILE A 380 -8.55 4.91 -19.36
C ILE A 380 -9.38 4.47 -18.17
N SER A 381 -9.80 5.39 -17.28
CA SER A 381 -10.70 5.07 -16.17
C SER A 381 -12.03 4.49 -16.63
N ILE A 382 -12.66 5.13 -17.63
CA ILE A 382 -13.96 4.71 -18.18
C ILE A 382 -13.85 3.32 -18.85
N THR A 383 -12.77 3.07 -19.57
CA THR A 383 -12.61 1.84 -20.36
C THR A 383 -12.05 0.66 -19.60
N THR A 384 -11.31 0.90 -18.51
CA THR A 384 -10.56 -0.17 -17.83
C THR A 384 -10.86 -0.31 -16.33
N SER A 385 -11.35 0.73 -15.67
CA SER A 385 -11.50 0.79 -14.21
C SER A 385 -10.22 0.38 -13.42
N SER A 386 -9.03 0.63 -13.98
CA SER A 386 -7.76 0.08 -13.48
C SER A 386 -6.76 1.14 -13.01
N ILE A 387 -7.19 2.38 -12.81
CA ILE A 387 -6.35 3.45 -12.25
C ILE A 387 -7.01 4.10 -11.04
N GLN A 388 -6.18 4.62 -10.15
CA GLN A 388 -6.58 5.39 -8.96
C GLN A 388 -6.12 6.82 -9.09
N TYR A 389 -6.69 7.70 -8.26
CA TYR A 389 -6.28 9.08 -8.16
C TYR A 389 -5.92 9.44 -6.73
N GLU A 390 -4.85 10.19 -6.56
CA GLU A 390 -4.40 10.76 -5.28
C GLU A 390 -4.39 12.28 -5.40
N ASN A 391 -4.86 13.00 -4.39
CA ASN A 391 -4.84 14.46 -4.39
C ASN A 391 -3.41 14.98 -4.20
N ASP A 392 -2.72 15.26 -5.31
CA ASP A 392 -1.34 15.76 -5.31
C ASP A 392 -1.20 17.13 -4.67
N ASP A 393 -2.20 18.01 -4.84
CA ASP A 393 -2.13 19.36 -4.28
C ASP A 393 -2.18 19.36 -2.75
N LEU A 394 -2.85 18.37 -2.15
CA LEU A 394 -2.82 18.15 -0.71
C LEU A 394 -1.52 17.44 -0.27
N MET A 395 -1.16 16.32 -0.91
CA MET A 395 -0.01 15.52 -0.51
C MET A 395 1.33 16.24 -0.72
N ARG A 396 1.44 17.04 -1.77
CA ARG A 396 2.64 17.84 -2.05
C ARG A 396 2.95 18.85 -0.95
N VAL A 397 1.96 19.34 -0.23
CA VAL A 397 2.17 20.24 0.91
C VAL A 397 2.96 19.54 2.03
N TYR A 398 2.71 18.25 2.26
CA TYR A 398 3.38 17.47 3.31
C TYR A 398 4.69 16.83 2.86
N HIS A 399 4.76 16.36 1.62
CA HIS A 399 5.85 15.50 1.14
C HIS A 399 6.76 16.12 0.07
N GLY A 400 6.42 17.33 -0.43
CA GLY A 400 7.12 17.91 -1.60
C GLY A 400 6.74 17.17 -2.88
N ASP A 401 7.60 17.24 -3.89
CA ASP A 401 7.32 16.71 -5.23
C ASP A 401 8.06 15.40 -5.58
N ASP A 402 8.74 14.78 -4.61
CA ASP A 402 9.39 13.48 -4.80
C ASP A 402 8.87 12.44 -3.81
N TYR A 403 7.56 12.27 -3.79
CA TYR A 403 6.88 11.24 -3.03
C TYR A 403 6.20 10.23 -3.95
N ALA A 404 5.87 9.08 -3.41
CA ALA A 404 5.08 8.04 -4.06
C ALA A 404 4.07 7.44 -3.09
N ILE A 405 3.12 6.71 -3.65
CA ILE A 405 2.11 6.00 -2.90
C ILE A 405 2.55 4.55 -2.69
N ALA A 406 2.56 4.11 -1.44
CA ALA A 406 2.69 2.71 -1.10
C ALA A 406 1.31 2.10 -0.89
N CYS A 407 1.08 0.91 -1.44
CA CYS A 407 -0.22 0.25 -1.37
C CYS A 407 -1.30 1.05 -2.12
N CYS A 408 -2.31 1.55 -1.41
CA CYS A 408 -3.45 2.26 -2.00
C CYS A 408 -3.31 3.79 -1.86
N VAL A 409 -3.00 4.28 -0.65
CA VAL A 409 -3.10 5.71 -0.30
C VAL A 409 -1.94 6.23 0.56
N SER A 410 -0.98 5.39 0.92
CA SER A 410 0.09 5.76 1.87
C SER A 410 1.19 6.56 1.18
N SER A 411 1.20 7.86 1.36
CA SER A 411 2.23 8.73 0.78
C SER A 411 3.52 8.74 1.61
N MET A 412 4.67 8.76 0.92
CA MET A 412 5.98 8.92 1.55
C MET A 412 7.03 9.46 0.57
N ARG A 413 7.98 10.23 1.06
CA ARG A 413 9.12 10.70 0.26
C ARG A 413 10.04 9.54 -0.08
N ILE A 414 10.32 9.35 -1.37
CA ILE A 414 11.06 8.20 -1.89
C ILE A 414 12.51 8.27 -1.41
N GLY A 415 12.99 7.16 -0.81
CA GLY A 415 14.35 7.06 -0.29
C GLY A 415 14.65 7.90 0.96
N LYS A 416 13.66 8.57 1.54
CA LYS A 416 13.77 9.43 2.72
C LYS A 416 12.86 9.06 3.86
N GLU A 417 11.76 8.39 3.57
CA GLU A 417 10.72 7.99 4.53
C GLU A 417 10.39 6.52 4.41
N MET A 418 9.94 5.95 5.52
CA MET A 418 9.37 4.61 5.58
C MET A 418 8.22 4.58 6.59
N GLN A 419 7.40 3.55 6.53
CA GLN A 419 6.30 3.38 7.46
C GLN A 419 6.42 2.09 8.27
N PHE A 420 6.15 2.22 9.56
CA PHE A 420 5.81 1.12 10.43
C PHE A 420 4.31 0.85 10.31
N PHE A 421 3.96 -0.03 9.39
CA PHE A 421 2.58 -0.34 9.05
C PHE A 421 1.84 -1.07 10.17
N GLY A 422 0.59 -0.67 10.45
CA GLY A 422 -0.14 -1.12 11.63
C GLY A 422 -1.47 -1.81 11.40
N ALA A 423 -1.97 -1.90 10.18
CA ALA A 423 -3.34 -2.38 9.92
C ALA A 423 -4.41 -1.51 10.60
N ARG A 424 -5.40 -2.09 11.33
CA ARG A 424 -6.55 -1.26 11.76
C ARG A 424 -7.10 -1.64 13.12
N ALA A 425 -7.49 -0.60 13.87
CA ALA A 425 -8.36 -0.71 15.03
C ALA A 425 -9.83 -0.57 14.58
N ASN A 426 -10.68 -1.49 15.00
CA ASN A 426 -12.11 -1.47 14.72
C ASN A 426 -12.83 -0.57 15.75
N LEU A 427 -13.04 0.69 15.39
CA LEU A 427 -13.64 1.67 16.28
C LEU A 427 -15.15 1.43 16.51
N ALA A 428 -15.84 0.77 15.59
CA ALA A 428 -17.24 0.37 15.81
C ALA A 428 -17.34 -0.71 16.89
N LYS A 429 -16.47 -1.72 16.85
CA LYS A 429 -16.42 -2.75 17.89
C LYS A 429 -15.98 -2.17 19.24
N CYS A 430 -15.07 -1.20 19.24
CA CYS A 430 -14.68 -0.44 20.43
C CYS A 430 -15.88 0.29 21.07
N LEU A 431 -16.78 0.86 20.27
CA LEU A 431 -18.02 1.47 20.78
C LEU A 431 -18.93 0.43 21.44
N LEU A 432 -19.05 -0.77 20.86
CA LEU A 432 -19.85 -1.84 21.46
C LEU A 432 -19.22 -2.36 22.76
N TYR A 433 -17.90 -2.38 22.87
CA TYR A 433 -17.20 -2.67 24.13
C TYR A 433 -17.46 -1.60 25.19
N ALA A 434 -17.49 -0.33 24.80
CA ALA A 434 -17.82 0.77 25.70
C ALA A 434 -19.24 0.60 26.28
N ILE A 435 -20.20 0.23 25.45
CA ILE A 435 -21.59 -0.05 25.87
C ILE A 435 -21.64 -1.26 26.81
N ASN A 436 -20.83 -2.29 26.58
CA ASN A 436 -20.85 -3.56 27.33
C ASN A 436 -19.78 -3.67 28.41
N GLY A 437 -19.10 -2.57 28.80
CA GLY A 437 -18.12 -2.57 29.89
C GLY A 437 -16.87 -3.40 29.61
N GLY A 438 -16.42 -3.45 28.33
CA GLY A 438 -15.24 -4.17 27.88
C GLY A 438 -15.51 -5.61 27.46
N ARG A 439 -16.75 -6.07 27.50
CA ARG A 439 -17.14 -7.41 27.02
C ARG A 439 -17.35 -7.38 25.50
N ASP A 440 -16.86 -8.43 24.84
CA ASP A 440 -17.14 -8.67 23.42
C ASP A 440 -18.63 -8.92 23.20
N GLU A 441 -19.22 -8.20 22.27
CA GLU A 441 -20.67 -8.18 22.01
C GLU A 441 -21.19 -9.45 21.34
N LYS A 442 -20.28 -10.27 20.78
CA LYS A 442 -20.63 -11.54 20.12
C LYS A 442 -20.38 -12.76 21.01
N THR A 443 -19.31 -12.76 21.78
CA THR A 443 -18.90 -13.90 22.62
C THR A 443 -19.23 -13.71 24.09
N GLY A 444 -19.41 -12.47 24.54
CA GLY A 444 -19.58 -12.13 25.96
C GLY A 444 -18.27 -12.19 26.78
N GLU A 445 -17.14 -12.54 26.15
CA GLU A 445 -15.85 -12.59 26.84
C GLU A 445 -15.37 -11.19 27.23
N GLN A 446 -14.68 -11.09 28.36
CA GLN A 446 -14.04 -9.85 28.79
C GLN A 446 -12.73 -9.67 28.04
N VAL A 447 -12.72 -8.87 26.98
CA VAL A 447 -11.55 -8.55 26.16
C VAL A 447 -10.92 -7.22 26.59
N GLY A 448 -11.72 -6.19 26.72
CA GLY A 448 -11.29 -4.88 27.21
C GLY A 448 -11.26 -4.80 28.73
N PRO A 449 -10.81 -3.67 29.28
CA PRO A 449 -10.87 -3.42 30.73
C PRO A 449 -12.29 -3.54 31.24
N LYS A 450 -12.44 -3.98 32.46
CA LYS A 450 -13.77 -4.07 33.09
C LYS A 450 -14.25 -2.69 33.52
N PHE A 451 -14.92 -2.00 32.63
CA PHE A 451 -15.61 -0.76 32.94
C PHE A 451 -17.08 -1.01 33.32
N ARG A 452 -17.71 0.01 33.88
CA ARG A 452 -19.14 -0.04 34.12
C ARG A 452 -19.90 0.04 32.78
N PRO A 453 -20.73 -0.95 32.42
CA PRO A 453 -21.51 -0.90 31.21
C PRO A 453 -22.59 0.20 31.27
N VAL A 454 -23.24 0.49 30.15
CA VAL A 454 -24.40 1.38 30.13
C VAL A 454 -25.56 0.76 30.92
N GLU A 455 -26.26 1.60 31.66
CA GLU A 455 -27.44 1.21 32.44
C GLU A 455 -28.72 1.76 31.79
N GLY A 456 -29.88 1.21 32.19
CA GLY A 456 -31.16 1.60 31.66
C GLY A 456 -31.51 0.98 30.31
N ASP A 457 -32.69 1.33 29.81
CA ASP A 457 -33.23 0.77 28.58
C ASP A 457 -32.87 1.57 27.31
N TYR A 458 -32.49 2.82 27.48
CA TYR A 458 -32.11 3.74 26.41
C TYR A 458 -30.70 4.24 26.59
N LEU A 459 -29.96 4.41 25.47
CA LEU A 459 -28.61 4.97 25.48
C LEU A 459 -28.67 6.49 25.70
N ASP A 460 -27.86 6.97 26.63
CA ASP A 460 -27.59 8.40 26.85
C ASP A 460 -26.30 8.78 26.11
N TYR A 461 -26.34 9.86 25.35
CA TYR A 461 -25.20 10.29 24.51
C TYR A 461 -23.97 10.64 25.32
N ASP A 462 -24.10 11.42 26.38
CA ASP A 462 -22.95 11.87 27.17
C ASP A 462 -22.31 10.70 27.94
N ASP A 463 -23.12 9.78 28.46
CA ASP A 463 -22.66 8.57 29.14
C ASP A 463 -21.90 7.65 28.15
N VAL A 464 -22.47 7.40 26.97
CA VAL A 464 -21.83 6.57 25.93
C VAL A 464 -20.54 7.19 25.45
N VAL A 465 -20.51 8.49 25.14
CA VAL A 465 -19.29 9.17 24.67
C VAL A 465 -18.19 9.15 25.72
N SER A 466 -18.52 9.34 27.00
CA SER A 466 -17.56 9.26 28.09
C SER A 466 -16.91 7.85 28.16
N LYS A 467 -17.72 6.79 28.16
CA LYS A 467 -17.26 5.40 28.18
C LYS A 467 -16.48 5.04 26.91
N TYR A 468 -16.90 5.57 25.76
CA TYR A 468 -16.23 5.33 24.49
C TYR A 468 -14.84 5.96 24.45
N ARG A 469 -14.67 7.15 25.00
CA ARG A 469 -13.34 7.79 25.12
C ARG A 469 -12.39 6.95 25.99
N ASP A 470 -12.84 6.46 27.13
CA ASP A 470 -12.03 5.61 27.99
C ASP A 470 -11.65 4.30 27.27
N MET A 471 -12.57 3.71 26.52
CA MET A 471 -12.32 2.48 25.75
C MET A 471 -11.38 2.74 24.57
N MET A 472 -11.50 3.87 23.86
CA MET A 472 -10.58 4.27 22.80
C MET A 472 -9.16 4.49 23.35
N GLN A 473 -9.01 5.09 24.54
CA GLN A 473 -7.70 5.29 25.15
C GLN A 473 -7.01 3.95 25.43
N TRP A 474 -7.74 3.02 26.03
CA TRP A 474 -7.23 1.65 26.24
C TRP A 474 -6.86 0.97 24.92
N LEU A 475 -7.75 1.02 23.93
CA LEU A 475 -7.49 0.39 22.63
C LEU A 475 -6.26 0.98 21.94
N ALA A 476 -6.11 2.30 21.96
CA ALA A 476 -4.95 2.99 21.39
C ALA A 476 -3.64 2.53 22.06
N GLU A 477 -3.60 2.40 23.39
CA GLU A 477 -2.44 1.92 24.12
C GLU A 477 -2.06 0.48 23.77
N VAL A 478 -3.02 -0.45 23.77
CA VAL A 478 -2.78 -1.85 23.40
C VAL A 478 -2.34 -1.95 21.95
N TYR A 479 -2.94 -1.17 21.05
CA TYR A 479 -2.64 -1.14 19.63
C TYR A 479 -1.20 -0.66 19.38
N VAL A 480 -0.81 0.49 19.94
CA VAL A 480 0.56 1.03 19.79
C VAL A 480 1.59 0.06 20.37
N ASN A 481 1.34 -0.51 21.55
CA ASN A 481 2.26 -1.47 22.17
C ASN A 481 2.38 -2.77 21.35
N SER A 482 1.31 -3.25 20.75
CA SER A 482 1.36 -4.40 19.83
C SER A 482 2.22 -4.09 18.61
N LEU A 483 2.07 -2.92 18.01
CA LEU A 483 2.87 -2.46 16.89
C LEU A 483 4.34 -2.26 17.26
N ASN A 484 4.64 -1.75 18.45
CA ASN A 484 6.02 -1.64 18.94
C ASN A 484 6.73 -3.01 18.97
N ILE A 485 6.04 -4.05 19.45
CA ILE A 485 6.56 -5.42 19.44
C ILE A 485 6.79 -5.90 18.00
N ILE A 486 5.80 -5.72 17.13
CA ILE A 486 5.88 -6.18 15.74
C ILE A 486 7.07 -5.54 15.02
N HIS A 487 7.22 -4.22 15.10
CA HIS A 487 8.27 -3.51 14.36
C HIS A 487 9.66 -3.73 14.93
N TYR A 488 9.78 -3.90 16.27
CA TYR A 488 11.02 -4.33 16.87
C TYR A 488 11.45 -5.72 16.36
N MET A 489 10.54 -6.68 16.36
CA MET A 489 10.82 -8.03 15.90
C MET A 489 11.07 -8.12 14.41
N HIS A 490 10.40 -7.26 13.63
CA HIS A 490 10.64 -7.15 12.18
C HIS A 490 12.06 -6.65 11.89
N ASP A 491 12.49 -5.56 12.52
CA ASP A 491 13.85 -5.06 12.38
C ASP A 491 14.89 -6.11 12.83
N LYS A 492 14.56 -6.93 13.82
CA LYS A 492 15.48 -7.94 14.36
C LYS A 492 15.62 -9.18 13.48
N TYR A 493 14.54 -9.68 12.90
CA TYR A 493 14.51 -10.99 12.23
C TYR A 493 14.16 -10.92 10.73
N CYS A 494 13.65 -9.79 10.27
CA CYS A 494 13.11 -9.62 8.91
C CYS A 494 13.42 -8.23 8.33
N TYR A 495 14.60 -7.68 8.68
CA TYR A 495 15.03 -6.35 8.25
C TYR A 495 15.12 -6.27 6.73
N GLU A 496 14.56 -5.20 6.16
CA GLU A 496 14.50 -4.96 4.71
C GLU A 496 15.83 -4.37 4.21
N ARG A 497 16.86 -5.19 4.16
CA ARG A 497 18.26 -4.80 3.88
C ARG A 497 18.39 -3.99 2.60
N LEU A 498 17.82 -4.50 1.51
CA LEU A 498 17.97 -3.87 0.20
C LEU A 498 17.15 -2.58 0.08
N GLN A 499 15.89 -2.61 0.49
CA GLN A 499 15.06 -1.41 0.43
C GLN A 499 15.66 -0.28 1.27
N MET A 500 16.17 -0.60 2.46
CA MET A 500 16.85 0.38 3.33
C MET A 500 18.19 0.83 2.79
N ALA A 501 18.91 0.00 2.03
CA ALA A 501 20.13 0.39 1.33
C ALA A 501 19.88 1.47 0.25
N LEU A 502 18.65 1.57 -0.22
CA LEU A 502 18.21 2.56 -1.21
C LEU A 502 17.54 3.78 -0.56
N HIS A 503 17.83 4.02 0.73
CA HIS A 503 17.42 5.21 1.49
C HIS A 503 18.63 6.04 1.91
N ASP A 504 18.36 7.30 2.25
CA ASP A 504 19.33 8.16 2.91
C ASP A 504 19.72 7.60 4.28
N GLU A 505 20.85 8.05 4.84
CA GLU A 505 21.30 7.61 6.18
C GLU A 505 20.25 7.90 7.27
N HIS A 506 19.63 9.08 7.20
CA HIS A 506 18.61 9.51 8.15
C HIS A 506 17.22 9.35 7.55
N VAL A 507 16.55 8.25 7.92
CA VAL A 507 15.20 7.92 7.46
C VAL A 507 14.17 8.45 8.45
N HIS A 508 13.22 9.26 7.97
CA HIS A 508 12.04 9.62 8.74
C HIS A 508 11.09 8.42 8.80
N ARG A 509 10.64 8.07 10.00
CA ARG A 509 9.78 6.91 10.24
C ARG A 509 8.39 7.34 10.66
N TRP A 510 7.41 7.00 9.85
CA TRP A 510 6.01 7.12 10.21
C TRP A 510 5.55 5.89 11.00
N PHE A 511 4.76 6.13 12.06
CA PHE A 511 4.06 5.08 12.78
C PHE A 511 2.62 5.04 12.28
N ALA A 512 2.37 4.23 11.25
CA ALA A 512 1.14 4.24 10.49
C ALA A 512 0.09 3.35 11.15
N THR A 513 -0.80 3.94 11.93
CA THR A 513 -1.99 3.29 12.46
C THR A 513 -3.11 3.26 11.41
N GLY A 514 -4.24 2.67 11.72
CA GLY A 514 -5.40 2.65 10.85
C GLY A 514 -6.70 2.51 11.62
N ILE A 515 -7.76 3.04 11.02
CA ILE A 515 -9.11 3.07 11.58
C ILE A 515 -10.07 2.34 10.63
N ALA A 516 -10.93 1.48 11.19
CA ALA A 516 -12.05 0.87 10.50
C ALA A 516 -13.37 1.18 11.21
N GLY A 517 -14.46 1.33 10.45
CA GLY A 517 -15.80 1.51 10.96
C GLY A 517 -16.17 2.95 11.31
N LEU A 518 -15.47 3.95 10.77
CA LEU A 518 -15.71 5.36 11.10
C LEU A 518 -17.16 5.78 10.82
N SER A 519 -17.71 5.49 9.64
CA SER A 519 -19.09 5.85 9.30
C SER A 519 -20.13 5.15 10.17
N VAL A 520 -19.87 3.91 10.57
CA VAL A 520 -20.72 3.17 11.52
C VAL A 520 -20.73 3.85 12.89
N VAL A 521 -19.56 4.27 13.38
CA VAL A 521 -19.44 5.00 14.65
C VAL A 521 -20.14 6.36 14.57
N ALA A 522 -19.89 7.13 13.52
CA ALA A 522 -20.51 8.44 13.33
C ALA A 522 -22.02 8.34 13.31
N ASP A 523 -22.59 7.43 12.54
CA ASP A 523 -24.02 7.20 12.46
C ASP A 523 -24.60 6.65 13.78
N SER A 524 -23.88 5.75 14.46
CA SER A 524 -24.31 5.22 15.77
C SER A 524 -24.37 6.30 16.84
N LEU A 525 -23.36 7.15 16.95
CA LEU A 525 -23.36 8.28 17.89
C LEU A 525 -24.39 9.33 17.49
N SER A 526 -24.62 9.56 16.20
CA SER A 526 -25.68 10.42 15.70
C SER A 526 -27.07 9.89 16.08
N ALA A 527 -27.31 8.58 15.92
CA ALA A 527 -28.55 7.94 16.33
C ALA A 527 -28.81 8.10 17.83
N ILE A 528 -27.81 7.88 18.67
CA ILE A 528 -27.89 8.04 20.12
C ILE A 528 -28.19 9.50 20.51
N LYS A 529 -27.62 10.46 19.77
CA LYS A 529 -27.77 11.90 20.08
C LYS A 529 -29.10 12.49 19.61
N TYR A 530 -29.58 12.09 18.45
CA TYR A 530 -30.71 12.76 17.77
C TYR A 530 -31.98 11.91 17.67
N ALA A 531 -31.89 10.60 17.89
CA ALA A 531 -33.02 9.70 18.00
C ALA A 531 -33.10 9.08 19.39
N LYS A 532 -33.91 8.04 19.58
CA LYS A 532 -33.94 7.25 20.80
C LYS A 532 -33.47 5.85 20.46
N VAL A 533 -32.41 5.38 21.11
CA VAL A 533 -31.87 4.04 20.90
C VAL A 533 -32.13 3.20 22.15
N LYS A 534 -33.03 2.25 22.01
CA LYS A 534 -33.33 1.24 23.04
C LYS A 534 -32.40 0.07 22.91
N VAL A 535 -31.83 -0.38 24.03
CA VAL A 535 -30.96 -1.57 24.06
C VAL A 535 -31.76 -2.85 24.28
N VAL A 536 -31.32 -3.92 23.66
CA VAL A 536 -31.82 -5.29 23.88
C VAL A 536 -30.68 -6.11 24.51
N ARG A 537 -30.94 -6.66 25.69
CA ARG A 537 -29.95 -7.47 26.43
C ARG A 537 -30.31 -8.94 26.40
N ASP A 538 -29.27 -9.78 26.37
CA ASP A 538 -29.42 -11.22 26.57
C ASP A 538 -29.56 -11.58 28.08
N GLU A 539 -29.65 -12.86 28.38
CA GLU A 539 -29.79 -13.40 29.75
C GLU A 539 -28.58 -13.03 30.66
N THR A 540 -27.43 -12.73 30.08
CA THR A 540 -26.21 -12.35 30.81
C THR A 540 -26.09 -10.86 31.02
N GLY A 541 -27.05 -10.05 30.56
CA GLY A 541 -27.06 -8.61 30.58
C GLY A 541 -26.20 -7.96 29.50
N LEU A 542 -25.69 -8.74 28.53
CA LEU A 542 -24.95 -8.24 27.39
C LEU A 542 -25.91 -7.54 26.41
N VAL A 543 -25.60 -6.32 25.98
CA VAL A 543 -26.34 -5.66 24.90
C VAL A 543 -25.95 -6.27 23.57
N THR A 544 -26.91 -6.90 22.92
CA THR A 544 -26.72 -7.65 21.66
C THR A 544 -27.50 -7.05 20.49
N ASP A 545 -28.46 -6.15 20.74
CA ASP A 545 -29.24 -5.50 19.69
C ASP A 545 -29.76 -4.12 20.13
N TYR A 546 -30.22 -3.35 19.15
CA TYR A 546 -30.70 -1.98 19.31
C TYR A 546 -31.99 -1.74 18.53
N GLN A 547 -32.87 -0.97 19.12
CA GLN A 547 -34.11 -0.49 18.48
C GLN A 547 -34.05 1.04 18.39
N VAL A 548 -34.06 1.57 17.16
CA VAL A 548 -33.95 3.01 16.92
C VAL A 548 -35.34 3.57 16.65
N GLU A 549 -35.73 4.55 17.47
CA GLU A 549 -36.99 5.27 17.35
C GLU A 549 -36.72 6.71 16.91
N GLY A 550 -37.21 7.10 15.73
CA GLY A 550 -37.00 8.41 15.13
C GLY A 550 -35.93 8.39 14.05
N ASP A 551 -35.71 9.55 13.44
CA ASP A 551 -34.67 9.76 12.41
C ASP A 551 -33.49 10.53 12.98
N PHE A 552 -32.32 10.38 12.34
CA PHE A 552 -31.08 11.02 12.77
C PHE A 552 -30.23 11.40 11.55
N PRO A 553 -29.35 12.43 11.66
CA PRO A 553 -28.40 12.75 10.63
C PRO A 553 -27.48 11.59 10.30
N LYS A 554 -27.27 11.31 9.00
CA LYS A 554 -26.42 10.22 8.51
C LYS A 554 -25.21 10.80 7.79
N TYR A 555 -24.05 10.27 8.08
CA TYR A 555 -22.79 10.64 7.45
C TYR A 555 -22.85 10.43 5.94
N GLY A 556 -22.28 11.38 5.18
CA GLY A 556 -22.30 11.37 3.72
C GLY A 556 -23.39 12.25 3.10
N ASN A 557 -23.95 13.21 3.85
CA ASN A 557 -24.99 14.11 3.37
C ASN A 557 -24.67 15.60 3.59
N ASP A 558 -23.39 15.93 3.81
CA ASP A 558 -22.92 17.29 4.11
C ASP A 558 -23.64 17.91 5.32
N ASP A 559 -23.88 17.09 6.34
CA ASP A 559 -24.57 17.51 7.57
C ASP A 559 -23.58 17.62 8.73
N ASP A 560 -23.26 18.85 9.11
CA ASP A 560 -22.26 19.13 10.17
C ASP A 560 -22.59 18.48 11.51
N ARG A 561 -23.84 18.13 11.77
CA ARG A 561 -24.25 17.46 13.02
C ARG A 561 -23.63 16.09 13.19
N VAL A 562 -23.44 15.36 12.09
CA VAL A 562 -22.82 14.03 12.09
C VAL A 562 -21.38 14.06 11.57
N ASP A 563 -21.08 14.93 10.61
CA ASP A 563 -19.72 15.08 10.05
C ASP A 563 -18.73 15.50 11.14
N GLN A 564 -19.13 16.39 12.05
CA GLN A 564 -18.31 16.78 13.21
C GLN A 564 -18.07 15.61 14.17
N ILE A 565 -19.04 14.71 14.33
CA ILE A 565 -18.86 13.50 15.16
C ILE A 565 -17.76 12.61 14.52
N ALA A 566 -17.80 12.40 13.21
CA ALA A 566 -16.77 11.64 12.51
C ALA A 566 -15.38 12.26 12.67
N HIS A 567 -15.28 13.59 12.46
CA HIS A 567 -14.04 14.34 12.67
C HIS A 567 -13.49 14.15 14.10
N ASP A 568 -14.33 14.36 15.11
CA ASP A 568 -13.93 14.30 16.52
C ASP A 568 -13.47 12.90 16.94
N VAL A 569 -14.09 11.84 16.42
CA VAL A 569 -13.68 10.45 16.69
C VAL A 569 -12.25 10.21 16.20
N VAL A 570 -11.91 10.65 15.00
CA VAL A 570 -10.55 10.51 14.46
C VAL A 570 -9.55 11.32 15.28
N GLU A 571 -9.85 12.59 15.57
CA GLU A 571 -8.95 13.48 16.31
C GLU A 571 -8.69 12.94 17.73
N VAL A 572 -9.75 12.50 18.44
CA VAL A 572 -9.64 11.94 19.80
C VAL A 572 -8.84 10.63 19.81
N PHE A 573 -9.10 9.71 18.86
CA PHE A 573 -8.35 8.47 18.78
C PHE A 573 -6.86 8.72 18.52
N MET A 574 -6.55 9.64 17.60
CA MET A 574 -5.17 10.00 17.29
C MET A 574 -4.47 10.71 18.46
N LYS A 575 -5.20 11.50 19.25
CA LYS A 575 -4.66 12.04 20.49
C LYS A 575 -4.18 10.91 21.41
N TYR A 576 -4.99 9.89 21.63
CA TYR A 576 -4.63 8.76 22.49
C TYR A 576 -3.49 7.90 21.90
N VAL A 577 -3.45 7.72 20.60
CA VAL A 577 -2.32 7.04 19.93
C VAL A 577 -0.99 7.75 20.22
N ARG A 578 -1.00 9.09 20.28
CA ARG A 578 0.19 9.91 20.57
C ARG A 578 0.61 9.94 22.04
N GLU A 579 -0.20 9.42 22.95
CA GLU A 579 0.14 9.34 24.39
C GLU A 579 1.09 8.20 24.70
N THR A 580 1.24 7.22 23.82
CA THR A 580 2.11 6.06 23.99
C THR A 580 3.38 6.21 23.16
N ASP A 581 4.55 5.95 23.77
CA ASP A 581 5.83 5.99 23.07
C ASP A 581 5.87 4.95 21.93
N THR A 582 6.38 5.39 20.79
CA THR A 582 6.48 4.55 19.59
C THR A 582 7.89 4.02 19.38
N TYR A 583 8.00 2.85 18.78
CA TYR A 583 9.27 2.25 18.42
C TYR A 583 10.11 3.20 17.56
N ARG A 584 11.38 3.40 17.92
CA ARG A 584 12.34 4.33 17.27
C ARG A 584 11.85 5.79 17.20
N ASN A 585 11.01 6.22 18.13
CA ASN A 585 10.41 7.56 18.12
C ASN A 585 9.76 7.91 16.78
N SER A 586 9.14 6.93 16.13
CA SER A 586 8.42 7.14 14.87
C SER A 586 7.19 8.01 15.06
N VAL A 587 6.84 8.80 14.06
CA VAL A 587 5.78 9.81 14.14
C VAL A 587 4.42 9.18 13.88
N PRO A 588 3.48 9.20 14.85
CA PRO A 588 2.16 8.63 14.66
C PRO A 588 1.34 9.35 13.60
N THR A 589 0.77 8.58 12.69
CA THR A 589 -0.25 8.99 11.72
C THR A 589 -1.29 7.88 11.60
N THR A 590 -2.37 8.11 10.86
CA THR A 590 -3.40 7.09 10.62
C THR A 590 -3.84 7.05 9.18
N SER A 591 -4.43 5.93 8.78
CA SER A 591 -5.24 5.80 7.58
C SER A 591 -6.70 5.55 7.93
N ILE A 592 -7.60 6.03 7.09
CA ILE A 592 -9.02 5.68 7.11
C ILE A 592 -9.27 4.87 5.84
N LEU A 593 -8.98 3.59 5.94
CA LEU A 593 -8.91 2.68 4.80
C LEU A 593 -9.25 1.27 5.26
N THR A 594 -10.18 0.60 4.61
CA THR A 594 -10.50 -0.82 4.88
C THR A 594 -10.08 -1.73 3.73
N ILE A 595 -9.88 -1.20 2.55
CA ILE A 595 -9.68 -2.00 1.32
C ILE A 595 -10.86 -2.97 1.20
N THR A 596 -10.61 -4.20 0.82
CA THR A 596 -11.58 -5.31 0.76
C THR A 596 -11.93 -5.90 2.13
N SER A 597 -11.22 -5.51 3.19
CA SER A 597 -11.41 -6.02 4.56
C SER A 597 -12.72 -5.54 5.22
N ASN A 598 -13.45 -4.61 4.61
CA ASN A 598 -14.73 -4.13 5.12
C ASN A 598 -15.74 -5.25 5.41
N VAL A 599 -15.72 -6.33 4.63
CA VAL A 599 -16.53 -7.54 4.85
C VAL A 599 -16.08 -8.26 6.13
N VAL A 600 -14.78 -8.44 6.33
CA VAL A 600 -14.23 -9.10 7.52
C VAL A 600 -14.56 -8.32 8.79
N TYR A 601 -14.44 -6.99 8.77
CA TYR A 601 -14.86 -6.13 9.90
C TYR A 601 -16.35 -6.23 10.18
N GLY A 602 -17.19 -6.26 9.12
CA GLY A 602 -18.63 -6.43 9.25
C GLY A 602 -19.02 -7.77 9.90
N ASN A 603 -18.38 -8.85 9.47
CA ASN A 603 -18.57 -10.17 10.04
C ASN A 603 -18.13 -10.28 11.50
N ALA A 604 -17.05 -9.59 11.86
CA ALA A 604 -16.48 -9.59 13.21
C ALA A 604 -17.28 -8.72 14.20
N THR A 605 -18.16 -7.83 13.73
CA THR A 605 -18.86 -6.83 14.54
C THR A 605 -20.35 -7.15 14.67
N GLY A 606 -20.86 -7.11 15.90
CA GLY A 606 -22.27 -7.30 16.22
C GLY A 606 -23.19 -6.21 15.67
N ASN A 607 -24.48 -6.24 16.03
CA ASN A 607 -25.42 -5.18 15.70
C ASN A 607 -24.95 -3.83 16.30
N THR A 608 -25.22 -2.74 15.60
CA THR A 608 -24.77 -1.41 16.00
C THR A 608 -25.94 -0.43 16.19
N PRO A 609 -25.78 0.60 17.03
CA PRO A 609 -26.86 1.54 17.37
C PRO A 609 -27.46 2.31 16.19
N ASP A 610 -26.76 2.39 15.04
CA ASP A 610 -27.26 3.01 13.81
C ASP A 610 -28.22 2.12 13.01
N GLY A 611 -28.45 0.90 13.47
CA GLY A 611 -29.33 -0.10 12.82
C GLY A 611 -28.61 -1.05 11.88
N ARG A 612 -27.28 -0.98 11.72
CA ARG A 612 -26.49 -1.96 10.97
C ARG A 612 -26.57 -3.32 11.68
N ARG A 613 -26.74 -4.39 10.92
CA ARG A 613 -26.81 -5.77 11.43
C ARG A 613 -25.46 -6.46 11.41
N ALA A 614 -25.27 -7.38 12.35
CA ALA A 614 -24.12 -8.28 12.36
C ALA A 614 -24.00 -9.02 11.02
N GLY A 615 -22.78 -9.06 10.46
CA GLY A 615 -22.52 -9.63 9.15
C GLY A 615 -22.68 -8.67 7.97
N GLU A 616 -23.35 -7.54 8.14
CA GLU A 616 -23.35 -6.50 7.10
C GLU A 616 -21.97 -5.86 6.99
N PRO A 617 -21.38 -5.74 5.78
CA PRO A 617 -20.10 -5.11 5.58
C PRO A 617 -20.05 -3.68 6.12
N PHE A 618 -18.88 -3.25 6.58
CA PHE A 618 -18.63 -1.83 6.80
C PHE A 618 -18.55 -1.11 5.44
N ALA A 619 -18.73 0.21 5.46
CA ALA A 619 -18.37 1.01 4.30
C ALA A 619 -16.84 0.91 4.04
N PRO A 620 -16.39 0.85 2.79
CA PRO A 620 -14.96 0.90 2.48
C PRO A 620 -14.37 2.27 2.87
N GLY A 621 -13.25 2.25 3.58
CA GLY A 621 -12.54 3.48 3.97
C GLY A 621 -13.39 4.50 4.70
N ALA A 622 -13.39 5.72 4.20
CA ALA A 622 -14.15 6.85 4.74
C ALA A 622 -15.53 7.02 4.08
N ASN A 623 -15.96 6.08 3.25
CA ASN A 623 -17.25 6.13 2.61
C ASN A 623 -18.40 6.19 3.62
N PRO A 624 -19.52 6.84 3.26
CA PRO A 624 -20.79 6.62 3.95
C PRO A 624 -21.22 5.14 3.90
N MET A 625 -22.00 4.72 4.87
CA MET A 625 -22.65 3.41 4.82
C MET A 625 -23.61 3.32 3.63
N HIS A 626 -23.68 2.15 3.05
CA HIS A 626 -24.44 1.87 1.84
C HIS A 626 -25.87 2.44 1.89
N ARG A 627 -26.27 3.21 0.89
CA ARG A 627 -27.57 3.88 0.72
C ARG A 627 -27.90 4.93 1.77
N ARG A 628 -26.94 5.43 2.54
CA ARG A 628 -27.19 6.50 3.53
C ARG A 628 -26.88 7.89 2.99
N ASP A 629 -26.06 8.00 1.95
CA ASP A 629 -25.72 9.22 1.23
C ASP A 629 -26.83 9.58 0.21
N THR A 630 -27.90 10.17 0.70
CA THR A 630 -29.12 10.45 -0.10
C THR A 630 -29.15 11.84 -0.74
N HIS A 631 -28.18 12.71 -0.42
CA HIS A 631 -28.12 14.09 -0.93
C HIS A 631 -27.22 14.25 -2.17
N GLY A 632 -26.80 13.13 -2.78
CA GLY A 632 -26.02 13.13 -4.02
C GLY A 632 -24.51 13.12 -3.79
N ALA A 633 -23.76 13.00 -4.89
CA ALA A 633 -22.33 12.78 -4.91
C ALA A 633 -21.52 13.89 -4.20
N VAL A 634 -21.82 15.14 -4.51
CA VAL A 634 -21.10 16.29 -3.94
C VAL A 634 -21.24 16.32 -2.40
N ALA A 635 -22.44 16.08 -1.89
CA ALA A 635 -22.67 16.04 -0.45
C ALA A 635 -21.94 14.87 0.23
N SER A 636 -21.89 13.70 -0.46
CA SER A 636 -21.15 12.54 0.02
C SER A 636 -19.66 12.84 0.15
N LEU A 637 -19.06 13.39 -0.90
CA LEU A 637 -17.65 13.81 -0.93
C LEU A 637 -17.36 14.95 0.06
N ALA A 638 -18.26 15.92 0.21
CA ALA A 638 -18.11 17.04 1.15
C ALA A 638 -18.02 16.55 2.62
N SER A 639 -18.79 15.52 2.99
CA SER A 639 -18.66 14.92 4.34
C SER A 639 -17.28 14.32 4.57
N VAL A 640 -16.71 13.62 3.58
CA VAL A 640 -15.36 13.05 3.66
C VAL A 640 -14.30 14.15 3.74
N ALA A 641 -14.47 15.24 2.98
CA ALA A 641 -13.53 16.37 2.95
C ALA A 641 -13.39 17.09 4.29
N LYS A 642 -14.35 16.95 5.20
CA LYS A 642 -14.31 17.54 6.55
C LYS A 642 -13.49 16.73 7.57
N LEU A 643 -13.00 15.55 7.22
CA LEU A 643 -12.17 14.73 8.09
C LEU A 643 -10.81 15.39 8.38
N PRO A 644 -10.16 15.08 9.52
CA PRO A 644 -8.90 15.74 9.90
C PRO A 644 -7.70 15.15 9.14
N PHE A 645 -7.48 15.52 7.89
CA PHE A 645 -6.39 15.05 7.02
C PHE A 645 -5.00 15.22 7.65
N LYS A 646 -4.80 16.28 8.45
CA LYS A 646 -3.54 16.48 9.21
C LYS A 646 -3.16 15.30 10.10
N ASP A 647 -4.15 14.55 10.59
CA ASP A 647 -3.99 13.39 11.46
C ASP A 647 -3.91 12.07 10.67
N ALA A 648 -4.33 12.09 9.41
CA ALA A 648 -4.48 10.93 8.53
C ALA A 648 -3.59 11.01 7.29
N GLN A 649 -2.29 11.34 7.47
CA GLN A 649 -1.32 11.43 6.36
C GLN A 649 -0.93 10.06 5.78
N ASP A 650 -1.36 8.97 6.39
CA ASP A 650 -1.30 7.61 5.80
C ASP A 650 -2.46 7.34 4.82
N GLY A 651 -3.29 8.36 4.57
CA GLY A 651 -4.31 8.40 3.53
C GLY A 651 -5.73 8.13 4.01
N ILE A 652 -6.67 8.78 3.33
CA ILE A 652 -8.10 8.60 3.50
C ILE A 652 -8.68 8.08 2.18
N SER A 653 -9.17 6.85 2.18
CA SER A 653 -9.76 6.24 1.00
C SER A 653 -11.25 6.55 0.91
N ASN A 654 -11.68 6.96 -0.28
CA ASN A 654 -13.08 7.08 -0.62
C ASN A 654 -13.33 6.47 -2.01
N THR A 655 -14.13 5.42 -2.08
CA THR A 655 -14.52 4.78 -3.34
C THR A 655 -15.83 5.38 -3.83
N PHE A 656 -15.82 5.92 -5.03
CA PHE A 656 -17.00 6.51 -5.64
C PHE A 656 -17.29 5.87 -7.00
N SER A 657 -18.49 5.31 -7.16
CA SER A 657 -18.90 4.65 -8.42
C SER A 657 -19.64 5.62 -9.31
N ILE A 658 -19.13 5.81 -10.52
CA ILE A 658 -19.79 6.61 -11.58
C ILE A 658 -20.15 5.70 -12.74
N VAL A 659 -21.42 5.73 -13.17
CA VAL A 659 -21.83 5.07 -14.40
C VAL A 659 -21.50 5.99 -15.58
N PRO A 660 -20.61 5.58 -16.52
CA PRO A 660 -20.17 6.46 -17.61
C PRO A 660 -21.31 7.06 -18.41
N GLY A 661 -22.38 6.31 -18.66
CA GLY A 661 -23.57 6.80 -19.35
C GLY A 661 -24.32 7.94 -18.64
N ALA A 662 -24.12 8.10 -17.32
CA ALA A 662 -24.69 9.20 -16.56
C ALA A 662 -23.97 10.55 -16.84
N LEU A 663 -22.72 10.49 -17.33
CA LEU A 663 -21.93 11.66 -17.69
C LEU A 663 -22.24 12.16 -19.13
N GLY A 664 -23.14 11.51 -19.85
CA GLY A 664 -23.55 11.88 -21.20
C GLY A 664 -22.55 11.48 -22.29
N LYS A 665 -22.68 12.07 -23.48
CA LYS A 665 -21.82 11.73 -24.63
C LYS A 665 -20.38 12.25 -24.49
N ASP A 666 -20.18 13.27 -23.67
CA ASP A 666 -18.88 13.90 -23.40
C ASP A 666 -18.32 13.48 -22.03
N GLY A 667 -18.62 12.25 -21.60
CA GLY A 667 -18.26 11.73 -20.28
C GLY A 667 -16.78 11.84 -19.95
N GLU A 668 -15.88 11.67 -20.92
CA GLU A 668 -14.43 11.85 -20.73
C GLU A 668 -14.06 13.30 -20.36
N VAL A 669 -14.69 14.27 -20.99
CA VAL A 669 -14.48 15.69 -20.69
C VAL A 669 -15.07 16.03 -19.33
N MET A 670 -16.29 15.60 -19.07
CA MET A 670 -16.98 15.84 -17.78
C MET A 670 -16.21 15.21 -16.60
N PHE A 671 -15.65 14.03 -16.80
CA PHE A 671 -14.84 13.38 -15.77
C PHE A 671 -13.50 14.11 -15.57
N GLY A 672 -12.84 14.52 -16.65
CA GLY A 672 -11.60 15.28 -16.60
C GLY A 672 -11.75 16.68 -16.00
N GLU A 673 -12.97 17.22 -15.95
CA GLU A 673 -13.32 18.51 -15.33
C GLU A 673 -13.77 18.37 -13.86
N LEU A 674 -13.87 17.15 -13.32
CA LEU A 674 -14.12 16.94 -11.91
C LEU A 674 -13.01 17.58 -11.08
N ASP A 675 -13.37 18.63 -10.34
CA ASP A 675 -12.45 19.36 -9.50
C ASP A 675 -12.33 18.64 -8.14
N LEU A 676 -11.39 17.71 -8.06
CA LEU A 676 -11.11 16.97 -6.82
C LEU A 676 -10.56 17.89 -5.72
N ASP A 677 -9.90 18.99 -6.11
CA ASP A 677 -9.36 19.97 -5.15
C ASP A 677 -10.48 20.80 -4.53
N ALA A 678 -11.52 21.16 -5.29
CA ALA A 678 -12.69 21.86 -4.77
C ALA A 678 -13.47 21.01 -3.76
N LEU A 679 -13.35 19.68 -3.86
CA LEU A 679 -13.95 18.74 -2.93
C LEU A 679 -13.08 18.50 -1.68
N GLY A 680 -11.82 18.93 -1.69
CA GLY A 680 -10.89 18.78 -0.56
C GLY A 680 -10.63 17.33 -0.16
N VAL A 681 -10.89 16.39 -1.06
CA VAL A 681 -10.90 14.96 -0.77
C VAL A 681 -9.66 14.32 -1.37
N ASP A 682 -8.98 13.56 -0.54
CA ASP A 682 -8.02 12.56 -0.97
C ASP A 682 -8.84 11.36 -1.47
N VAL A 683 -9.13 11.35 -2.76
CA VAL A 683 -10.13 10.43 -3.35
C VAL A 683 -9.41 9.31 -4.07
N ASP A 684 -9.57 8.10 -3.56
CA ASP A 684 -9.41 6.90 -4.37
C ASP A 684 -10.70 6.72 -5.20
N ILE A 685 -10.75 7.30 -6.39
CA ILE A 685 -11.89 7.13 -7.29
C ILE A 685 -11.70 5.85 -8.08
N GLN A 686 -12.41 4.81 -7.72
CA GLN A 686 -12.61 3.66 -8.57
C GLN A 686 -13.86 3.86 -9.43
N ILE A 687 -13.67 3.90 -10.74
CA ILE A 687 -14.78 3.92 -11.69
C ILE A 687 -15.12 2.46 -12.00
N GLU A 688 -16.25 2.00 -11.45
CA GLU A 688 -16.78 0.69 -11.81
C GLU A 688 -17.56 0.81 -13.14
N ASN A 689 -16.99 0.23 -14.18
CA ASN A 689 -17.76 -0.10 -15.37
C ASN A 689 -18.54 -1.39 -15.06
N PRO A 690 -19.88 -1.44 -15.17
CA PRO A 690 -20.57 -2.71 -15.08
C PRO A 690 -20.05 -3.58 -16.23
N ALA A 691 -19.20 -4.54 -15.90
CA ALA A 691 -18.71 -5.51 -16.86
C ALA A 691 -19.90 -6.20 -17.52
N PRO A 692 -19.91 -6.37 -18.86
CA PRO A 692 -20.84 -7.28 -19.47
C PRO A 692 -20.57 -8.66 -18.86
N ASP A 693 -21.59 -9.25 -18.21
CA ASP A 693 -21.62 -10.55 -17.58
C ASP A 693 -20.38 -11.45 -17.77
N CYS A 694 -19.30 -11.15 -17.08
CA CYS A 694 -18.24 -12.11 -16.82
C CYS A 694 -18.51 -12.71 -15.44
N GLY A 695 -19.11 -13.89 -15.42
CA GLY A 695 -19.34 -14.67 -14.21
C GLY A 695 -18.02 -15.12 -13.56
N CYS A 696 -17.22 -14.16 -13.12
CA CYS A 696 -15.96 -14.36 -12.39
C CYS A 696 -15.77 -13.17 -11.43
N CYS A 697 -16.43 -13.24 -10.29
CA CYS A 697 -15.98 -12.64 -9.04
C CYS A 697 -15.60 -13.75 -8.09
#